data_ad7616eb7ee9d197e459dc1547e70c3b
#
_entry.id   ad7616eb7ee9d197e459dc1547e70c3b
#
_cell.length_a   1.000
_cell.length_b   1.000
_cell.length_c   1.000
_cell.angle_alpha   90.00
_cell.angle_beta   90.00
_cell.angle_gamma   90.00
#
_symmetry.space_group_name_H-M   'P 1'
#
loop_
_entity.id
_entity.type
_entity.pdbx_description
1 polymer ?
#
loop_
_entity_poly.entity_id
_entity_poly.type
_entity_poly.pdbx_seq_one_letter_code
_entity_poly.pdbx_strand_id
1 'polypeptide(L)'
;MRRSVYANYSSFIRTSKEISDLEGELSSMRNLLSTQATIIHSLAEGVQIDSMSDSVMNGNAANGSLHEEVREPSDLEKRLMEFPDLLDVLLAERRIDEALARLDEGEQIAAEAKESGALSPAVLSALQTAITERRQKLADQLAEAAGQPSTRGGELRAAVLALKKLGDGPRAHSLLLSAHYQRYQYNMQSLRPSSTSYGGAYTAALSQLVFSAIGQAASDSLAIFGKEPAYTSELVMWATKQIETFAQLVKRHALASSAAAGGLRAAAECVQIALGHCSLLESRGLALCPVLLKLFRPSVEQSLDANLKRIEESTAALAAADDWELVYPPPPRQSVRSSSATAASITSYQYKLSSSAHRFNFMVQDFFEDVGPLLSLQLGGKMLEGLFQVFNSYVNLLIKALPGSMEEEASFEGSVNKIARMAETEAQQMALLANASLLADELLPRAAMKLSPVNQGNFKDDPRRRTSDRQNRHPEQREWKRRLVSCVDRLKDSFCRQHALDLIFTEEGDSHLTADMYLYMDGDVDEIEWFPSAVFQELYAKLNRMAILAADMFVGRERFATLLLMRLTETVILWLSEDQSFWDDIHEGPRPLGALGLQQFYLDMKFVMCFASQGRYLSRNLLRVLNEIINKAMIAFSSTGMDPNSVLPEDEWFIEISQEAIERLSGKPKAANGERDLNSPTASVSAQSISSVRSHGSSQGTGQTL
;
A
#
# COMPACT_ATOMS: atom_id res chain seq x y z
N MET A 1 -5.61 -25.11 -41.71
CA MET A 1 -4.64 -26.12 -42.21
C MET A 1 -3.22 -25.59 -42.31
N ARG A 2 -2.87 -24.53 -43.09
CA ARG A 2 -1.46 -24.10 -43.25
C ARG A 2 -0.71 -23.76 -41.94
N ARG A 3 -1.34 -23.11 -40.97
CA ARG A 3 -0.70 -22.80 -39.67
C ARG A 3 -0.42 -24.03 -38.80
N SER A 4 -1.25 -25.07 -38.87
CA SER A 4 -1.08 -26.32 -38.14
C SER A 4 0.08 -27.14 -38.73
N VAL A 5 0.24 -27.11 -40.05
CA VAL A 5 1.38 -27.79 -40.74
C VAL A 5 2.71 -27.12 -40.37
N TYR A 6 2.77 -25.78 -40.32
CA TYR A 6 4.00 -25.08 -39.90
C TYR A 6 4.36 -25.32 -38.43
N ALA A 7 3.38 -25.36 -37.51
CA ALA A 7 3.64 -25.70 -36.13
C ALA A 7 4.18 -27.13 -35.94
N ASN A 8 3.60 -28.09 -36.65
CA ASN A 8 4.03 -29.47 -36.63
C ASN A 8 5.42 -29.65 -37.31
N TYR A 9 5.74 -28.87 -38.35
CA TYR A 9 7.03 -28.90 -39.03
C TYR A 9 8.15 -28.34 -38.15
N SER A 10 7.87 -27.25 -37.44
CA SER A 10 8.79 -26.67 -36.45
C SER A 10 9.05 -27.64 -35.27
N SER A 11 8.04 -28.34 -34.82
CA SER A 11 8.14 -29.36 -33.77
C SER A 11 8.96 -30.58 -34.28
N PHE A 12 8.75 -30.98 -35.53
CA PHE A 12 9.50 -32.09 -36.14
C PHE A 12 10.99 -31.76 -36.34
N ILE A 13 11.31 -30.52 -36.77
CA ILE A 13 12.72 -30.08 -36.87
C ILE A 13 13.39 -30.07 -35.50
N ARG A 14 12.65 -29.63 -34.46
CA ARG A 14 13.17 -29.61 -33.10
C ARG A 14 13.46 -31.01 -32.56
N THR A 15 12.52 -31.94 -32.71
CA THR A 15 12.72 -33.32 -32.27
C THR A 15 13.82 -34.01 -33.11
N SER A 16 13.93 -33.73 -34.42
CA SER A 16 15.03 -34.24 -35.25
C SER A 16 16.40 -33.74 -34.79
N LYS A 17 16.48 -32.48 -34.36
CA LYS A 17 17.70 -31.91 -33.78
C LYS A 17 18.03 -32.54 -32.42
N GLU A 18 17.03 -32.71 -31.54
CA GLU A 18 17.20 -33.38 -30.26
C GLU A 18 17.66 -34.83 -30.41
N ILE A 19 17.16 -35.55 -31.44
CA ILE A 19 17.62 -36.92 -31.79
C ILE A 19 19.07 -36.90 -32.26
N SER A 20 19.46 -35.92 -33.11
CA SER A 20 20.84 -35.80 -33.59
C SER A 20 21.81 -35.43 -32.46
N ASP A 21 21.38 -34.58 -31.51
CA ASP A 21 22.18 -34.24 -30.33
C ASP A 21 22.35 -35.48 -29.42
N LEU A 22 21.29 -36.29 -29.23
CA LEU A 22 21.35 -37.57 -28.50
C LEU A 22 22.23 -38.60 -29.18
N GLU A 23 22.22 -38.69 -30.54
CA GLU A 23 23.15 -39.54 -31.30
C GLU A 23 24.61 -39.12 -31.10
N GLY A 24 24.86 -37.78 -31.04
CA GLY A 24 26.17 -37.23 -30.72
C GLY A 24 26.64 -37.59 -29.31
N GLU A 25 25.76 -37.52 -28.34
CA GLU A 25 26.05 -37.90 -26.94
C GLU A 25 26.30 -39.43 -26.81
N LEU A 26 25.48 -40.25 -27.48
CA LEU A 26 25.69 -41.69 -27.52
C LEU A 26 27.02 -42.07 -28.18
N SER A 27 27.39 -41.38 -29.26
CA SER A 27 28.69 -41.57 -29.93
C SER A 27 29.86 -41.17 -29.02
N SER A 28 29.70 -40.07 -28.27
CA SER A 28 30.69 -39.62 -27.28
C SER A 28 30.83 -40.63 -26.13
N MET A 29 29.71 -41.15 -25.59
CA MET A 29 29.74 -42.20 -24.56
C MET A 29 30.38 -43.50 -25.07
N ARG A 30 30.11 -43.89 -26.34
CA ARG A 30 30.75 -45.07 -26.97
C ARG A 30 32.26 -44.89 -27.06
N ASN A 31 32.73 -43.69 -27.44
CA ASN A 31 34.16 -43.39 -27.53
C ASN A 31 34.81 -43.38 -26.14
N LEU A 32 34.13 -42.85 -25.10
CA LEU A 32 34.61 -42.90 -23.73
C LEU A 32 34.70 -44.32 -23.19
N LEU A 33 33.69 -45.16 -23.46
CA LEU A 33 33.72 -46.58 -23.10
C LEU A 33 34.82 -47.33 -23.84
N SER A 34 35.07 -47.02 -25.12
CA SER A 34 36.17 -47.58 -25.91
C SER A 34 37.54 -47.18 -25.36
N THR A 35 37.71 -45.90 -24.97
CA THR A 35 38.94 -45.43 -24.31
C THR A 35 39.13 -46.01 -22.93
N GLN A 36 38.09 -46.20 -22.16
CA GLN A 36 38.17 -46.94 -20.89
C GLN A 36 38.55 -48.40 -21.09
N ALA A 37 37.98 -49.08 -22.10
CA ALA A 37 38.33 -50.46 -22.41
C ALA A 37 39.78 -50.57 -22.82
N THR A 38 40.33 -49.66 -23.64
CA THR A 38 41.74 -49.63 -24.02
C THR A 38 42.69 -49.37 -22.84
N ILE A 39 42.29 -48.45 -21.90
CA ILE A 39 43.05 -48.19 -20.67
C ILE A 39 43.05 -49.44 -19.78
N ILE A 40 41.90 -50.10 -19.59
CA ILE A 40 41.82 -51.34 -18.82
C ILE A 40 42.65 -52.42 -19.45
N HIS A 41 42.66 -52.51 -20.78
CA HIS A 41 43.46 -53.50 -21.50
C HIS A 41 44.96 -53.22 -21.38
N SER A 42 45.37 -51.94 -21.49
CA SER A 42 46.76 -51.52 -21.28
C SER A 42 47.25 -51.69 -19.85
N LEU A 43 46.36 -51.49 -18.85
CA LEU A 43 46.64 -51.78 -17.45
C LEU A 43 46.77 -53.30 -17.22
N ALA A 44 45.91 -54.11 -17.84
CA ALA A 44 45.94 -55.56 -17.74
C ALA A 44 47.22 -56.14 -18.41
N GLU A 45 47.67 -55.52 -19.51
CA GLU A 45 48.94 -55.91 -20.17
C GLU A 45 50.18 -55.34 -19.45
N GLY A 46 50.05 -54.22 -18.74
CA GLY A 46 51.16 -53.58 -18.00
C GLY A 46 51.48 -54.20 -16.64
N VAL A 47 50.59 -55.04 -16.11
CA VAL A 47 50.85 -55.80 -14.87
C VAL A 47 51.49 -57.14 -15.20
N GLN A 48 52.69 -57.12 -15.72
CA GLN A 48 53.57 -58.28 -15.57
C GLN A 48 54.08 -58.23 -14.13
N ILE A 49 53.60 -59.16 -13.34
CA ILE A 49 54.15 -59.47 -12.00
C ILE A 49 55.56 -59.97 -12.28
N ASP A 50 56.52 -59.07 -12.15
CA ASP A 50 57.92 -59.51 -12.01
C ASP A 50 58.02 -60.19 -10.65
N SER A 51 57.94 -61.52 -10.74
CA SER A 51 58.39 -62.42 -9.71
C SER A 51 59.85 -62.14 -9.43
N MET A 52 60.14 -61.40 -8.38
CA MET A 52 61.49 -61.26 -7.85
C MET A 52 61.97 -62.65 -7.40
N SER A 53 62.69 -63.33 -8.28
CA SER A 53 63.59 -64.35 -7.87
C SER A 53 65.03 -63.82 -7.92
N ASP A 54 65.68 -63.94 -6.79
CA ASP A 54 67.11 -64.05 -6.55
C ASP A 54 68.10 -63.12 -7.27
N SER A 55 68.71 -62.28 -6.47
CA SER A 55 70.21 -62.24 -6.51
C SER A 55 70.80 -62.05 -5.13
N VAL A 56 71.24 -63.18 -4.66
CA VAL A 56 72.26 -63.34 -3.63
C VAL A 56 73.59 -62.77 -4.15
N MET A 57 74.29 -61.93 -3.39
CA MET A 57 75.69 -62.10 -3.02
C MET A 57 76.32 -60.79 -2.54
N ASN A 58 76.72 -60.84 -1.36
CA ASN A 58 78.07 -60.68 -0.84
C ASN A 58 78.44 -59.38 -0.16
N GLY A 59 78.82 -59.55 1.11
CA GLY A 59 79.84 -58.72 1.65
C GLY A 59 79.73 -58.42 3.18
N ASN A 60 80.19 -59.43 3.94
CA ASN A 60 80.95 -59.33 5.24
C ASN A 60 80.60 -58.35 6.39
N ALA A 61 80.32 -59.02 7.46
CA ALA A 61 80.99 -58.99 8.76
C ALA A 61 80.64 -57.83 9.73
N ALA A 62 80.02 -58.13 10.80
CA ALA A 62 80.56 -58.35 12.14
C ALA A 62 79.53 -58.21 13.24
N ASN A 63 79.38 -59.30 13.98
CA ASN A 63 79.06 -59.44 15.40
C ASN A 63 78.20 -58.38 16.12
N GLY A 64 77.08 -58.86 16.62
CA GLY A 64 76.30 -58.31 17.71
C GLY A 64 75.12 -59.19 18.02
N SER A 65 75.37 -60.30 18.73
CA SER A 65 74.37 -61.19 19.30
C SER A 65 73.46 -60.40 20.23
N LEU A 66 72.19 -60.30 19.84
CA LEU A 66 71.08 -60.24 20.76
C LEU A 66 70.00 -61.16 20.19
N HIS A 67 69.78 -62.24 20.86
CA HIS A 67 68.60 -63.09 20.67
C HIS A 67 67.36 -62.24 20.89
N GLU A 68 66.78 -61.68 19.87
CA GLU A 68 65.39 -61.34 19.80
C GLU A 68 64.66 -62.64 19.38
N GLU A 69 63.99 -63.27 20.38
CA GLU A 69 63.02 -64.31 20.08
C GLU A 69 62.02 -63.72 19.04
N VAL A 70 62.10 -64.22 17.85
CA VAL A 70 61.07 -63.96 16.85
C VAL A 70 59.77 -64.58 17.36
N ARG A 71 59.06 -63.79 18.14
CA ARG A 71 57.69 -64.07 18.54
C ARG A 71 56.88 -64.09 17.23
N GLU A 72 56.33 -65.27 16.87
CA GLU A 72 55.41 -65.32 15.71
C GLU A 72 54.34 -64.26 15.91
N PRO A 73 54.07 -63.35 14.95
CA PRO A 73 53.08 -62.30 15.12
C PRO A 73 51.74 -62.95 15.43
N SER A 74 51.08 -62.51 16.46
CA SER A 74 49.76 -62.92 16.87
C SER A 74 48.80 -62.80 15.67
N ASP A 75 47.80 -63.67 15.57
CA ASP A 75 46.76 -63.57 14.51
C ASP A 75 46.12 -62.18 14.44
N LEU A 76 46.08 -61.47 15.57
CA LEU A 76 45.68 -60.05 15.62
C LEU A 76 46.70 -59.13 14.96
N GLU A 77 48.01 -59.36 15.14
CA GLU A 77 49.04 -58.54 14.50
C GLU A 77 49.07 -58.73 12.98
N LYS A 78 48.88 -59.95 12.48
CA LYS A 78 48.76 -60.23 11.04
C LYS A 78 47.55 -59.54 10.43
N ARG A 79 46.37 -59.64 11.09
CA ARG A 79 45.16 -58.96 10.62
C ARG A 79 45.31 -57.46 10.59
N LEU A 80 46.01 -56.89 11.56
CA LEU A 80 46.25 -55.46 11.66
C LEU A 80 47.27 -54.93 10.67
N MET A 81 48.27 -55.77 10.27
CA MET A 81 49.20 -55.45 9.21
C MET A 81 48.57 -55.45 7.78
N GLU A 82 47.62 -56.36 7.56
CA GLU A 82 46.86 -56.42 6.29
C GLU A 82 45.75 -55.40 6.20
N PHE A 83 45.35 -54.80 7.32
CA PHE A 83 44.21 -53.85 7.39
C PHE A 83 44.43 -52.57 6.56
N PRO A 84 45.61 -51.89 6.59
CA PRO A 84 45.85 -50.71 5.73
C PRO A 84 45.77 -51.01 4.23
N ASP A 85 46.28 -52.17 3.78
CA ASP A 85 46.28 -52.58 2.41
C ASP A 85 44.87 -52.89 1.90
N LEU A 86 44.07 -53.53 2.73
CA LEU A 86 42.66 -53.78 2.45
C LEU A 86 41.86 -52.45 2.31
N LEU A 87 42.12 -51.53 3.17
CA LEU A 87 41.52 -50.19 3.05
C LEU A 87 41.94 -49.45 1.77
N ASP A 88 43.20 -49.51 1.38
CA ASP A 88 43.70 -48.92 0.15
C ASP A 88 43.03 -49.53 -1.09
N VAL A 89 42.76 -50.85 -1.08
CA VAL A 89 42.00 -51.52 -2.14
C VAL A 89 40.54 -51.02 -2.18
N LEU A 90 39.85 -50.98 -1.04
CA LEU A 90 38.47 -50.49 -0.97
C LEU A 90 38.33 -49.03 -1.38
N LEU A 91 39.32 -48.19 -1.03
CA LEU A 91 39.37 -46.79 -1.46
C LEU A 91 39.61 -46.67 -2.96
N ALA A 92 40.49 -47.49 -3.55
CA ALA A 92 40.73 -47.55 -4.99
C ALA A 92 39.50 -48.01 -5.77
N GLU A 93 38.76 -49.01 -5.23
CA GLU A 93 37.52 -49.54 -5.81
C GLU A 93 36.31 -48.62 -5.59
N ARG A 94 36.46 -47.53 -4.80
CA ARG A 94 35.36 -46.60 -4.42
C ARG A 94 34.19 -47.27 -3.68
N ARG A 95 34.46 -48.32 -2.93
CA ARG A 95 33.48 -49.05 -2.09
C ARG A 95 33.34 -48.33 -0.75
N ILE A 96 32.68 -47.16 -0.75
CA ILE A 96 32.65 -46.20 0.35
C ILE A 96 32.04 -46.81 1.61
N ASP A 97 30.90 -47.50 1.50
CA ASP A 97 30.20 -48.06 2.65
C ASP A 97 30.99 -49.16 3.34
N GLU A 98 31.70 -49.96 2.57
CA GLU A 98 32.57 -51.01 3.08
C GLU A 98 33.86 -50.41 3.68
N ALA A 99 34.43 -49.40 3.07
CA ALA A 99 35.59 -48.68 3.59
C ALA A 99 35.27 -48.06 4.94
N LEU A 100 34.06 -47.41 5.08
CA LEU A 100 33.59 -46.87 6.35
C LEU A 100 33.44 -47.94 7.45
N ALA A 101 32.78 -49.06 7.09
CA ALA A 101 32.57 -50.16 8.04
C ALA A 101 33.93 -50.76 8.49
N ARG A 102 34.91 -50.84 7.58
CA ARG A 102 36.24 -51.35 7.93
C ARG A 102 37.02 -50.33 8.77
N LEU A 103 36.91 -49.02 8.51
CA LEU A 103 37.50 -48.00 9.38
C LEU A 103 36.97 -48.06 10.81
N ASP A 104 35.65 -48.20 10.97
CA ASP A 104 35.03 -48.35 12.28
C ASP A 104 35.48 -49.63 13.00
N GLU A 105 35.59 -50.76 12.25
CA GLU A 105 36.13 -52.02 12.76
C GLU A 105 37.60 -51.87 13.18
N GLY A 106 38.42 -51.17 12.41
CA GLY A 106 39.83 -50.91 12.72
C GLY A 106 40.01 -50.05 13.97
N GLU A 107 39.16 -49.03 14.16
CA GLU A 107 39.17 -48.21 15.36
C GLU A 107 38.77 -49.00 16.60
N GLN A 108 37.77 -49.89 16.48
CA GLN A 108 37.37 -50.78 17.57
C GLN A 108 38.49 -51.76 17.96
N ILE A 109 39.11 -52.39 16.97
CA ILE A 109 40.24 -53.33 17.23
C ILE A 109 41.41 -52.56 17.86
N ALA A 110 41.71 -51.35 17.40
CA ALA A 110 42.77 -50.52 18.00
C ALA A 110 42.46 -50.10 19.45
N ALA A 111 41.20 -49.83 19.75
CA ALA A 111 40.75 -49.55 21.12
C ALA A 111 40.82 -50.78 22.06
N GLU A 112 40.37 -51.92 21.59
CA GLU A 112 40.46 -53.20 22.32
C GLU A 112 41.90 -53.66 22.56
N ALA A 113 42.76 -53.45 21.54
CA ALA A 113 44.19 -53.74 21.67
C ALA A 113 44.91 -52.80 22.65
N LYS A 114 44.46 -51.58 22.79
CA LYS A 114 44.97 -50.61 23.73
C LYS A 114 44.55 -51.00 25.18
N GLU A 115 43.30 -51.42 25.39
CA GLU A 115 42.79 -51.83 26.69
C GLU A 115 43.42 -53.15 27.14
N SER A 116 43.60 -54.12 26.25
CA SER A 116 44.17 -55.44 26.54
C SER A 116 45.69 -55.46 26.68
N GLY A 117 46.36 -54.36 26.28
CA GLY A 117 47.83 -54.29 26.26
C GLY A 117 48.49 -55.31 25.32
N ALA A 118 47.78 -55.85 24.36
CA ALA A 118 48.18 -56.95 23.49
C ALA A 118 49.20 -56.51 22.44
N LEU A 119 49.34 -55.18 22.14
CA LEU A 119 50.21 -54.60 21.13
C LEU A 119 51.30 -53.70 21.78
N SER A 120 52.48 -53.64 21.16
CA SER A 120 53.47 -52.68 21.61
C SER A 120 53.01 -51.25 21.31
N PRO A 121 53.35 -50.25 22.16
CA PRO A 121 52.96 -48.89 22.00
C PRO A 121 53.31 -48.28 20.60
N ALA A 122 54.46 -48.74 20.06
CA ALA A 122 54.94 -48.29 18.75
C ALA A 122 54.05 -48.79 17.59
N VAL A 123 53.62 -50.08 17.64
CA VAL A 123 52.75 -50.66 16.63
C VAL A 123 51.35 -50.07 16.73
N LEU A 124 50.85 -49.83 17.93
CA LEU A 124 49.55 -49.19 18.14
C LEU A 124 49.56 -47.75 17.61
N SER A 125 50.64 -47.00 17.83
CA SER A 125 50.79 -45.65 17.32
C SER A 125 50.89 -45.64 15.77
N ALA A 126 51.61 -46.57 15.18
CA ALA A 126 51.71 -46.70 13.71
C ALA A 126 50.36 -47.03 13.07
N LEU A 127 49.62 -47.97 13.72
CA LEU A 127 48.26 -48.33 13.26
C LEU A 127 47.30 -47.12 13.35
N GLN A 128 47.27 -46.40 14.47
CA GLN A 128 46.46 -45.23 14.64
C GLN A 128 46.78 -44.14 13.59
N THR A 129 48.05 -43.94 13.31
CA THR A 129 48.48 -43.01 12.29
C THR A 129 48.00 -43.46 10.90
N ALA A 130 48.17 -44.76 10.58
CA ALA A 130 47.73 -45.31 9.30
C ALA A 130 46.20 -45.22 9.11
N ILE A 131 45.40 -45.48 10.17
CA ILE A 131 43.94 -45.33 10.16
C ILE A 131 43.58 -43.85 9.93
N THR A 132 44.22 -42.93 10.64
CA THR A 132 43.96 -41.51 10.55
C THR A 132 44.28 -40.96 9.14
N GLU A 133 45.39 -41.40 8.51
CA GLU A 133 45.75 -41.00 7.16
C GLU A 133 44.72 -41.50 6.14
N ARG A 134 44.28 -42.77 6.23
CA ARG A 134 43.27 -43.33 5.32
C ARG A 134 41.92 -42.70 5.51
N ARG A 135 41.56 -42.38 6.77
CA ARG A 135 40.35 -41.62 7.10
C ARG A 135 40.36 -40.25 6.43
N GLN A 136 41.48 -39.54 6.52
CA GLN A 136 41.63 -38.24 5.89
C GLN A 136 41.58 -38.36 4.34
N LYS A 137 42.24 -39.37 3.77
CA LYS A 137 42.24 -39.63 2.31
C LYS A 137 40.80 -39.93 1.81
N LEU A 138 40.01 -40.72 2.55
CA LEU A 138 38.60 -40.98 2.23
C LEU A 138 37.76 -39.72 2.36
N ALA A 139 37.97 -38.93 3.39
CA ALA A 139 37.27 -37.65 3.56
C ALA A 139 37.56 -36.68 2.42
N ASP A 140 38.80 -36.59 1.95
CA ASP A 140 39.18 -35.72 0.83
C ASP A 140 38.58 -36.23 -0.52
N GLN A 141 38.57 -37.54 -0.76
CA GLN A 141 37.91 -38.14 -1.96
C GLN A 141 36.38 -37.87 -1.93
N LEU A 142 35.75 -38.04 -0.80
CA LEU A 142 34.31 -37.75 -0.63
C LEU A 142 34.01 -36.26 -0.82
N ALA A 143 34.87 -35.41 -0.29
CA ALA A 143 34.72 -33.94 -0.43
C ALA A 143 34.90 -33.54 -1.91
N GLU A 144 35.87 -34.10 -2.60
CA GLU A 144 36.07 -33.85 -4.03
C GLU A 144 34.86 -34.32 -4.87
N ALA A 145 34.34 -35.55 -4.59
CA ALA A 145 33.17 -36.09 -5.25
C ALA A 145 31.92 -35.25 -4.97
N ALA A 146 31.73 -34.80 -3.73
CA ALA A 146 30.61 -33.91 -3.35
C ALA A 146 30.71 -32.52 -4.02
N GLY A 147 31.94 -32.04 -4.28
CA GLY A 147 32.19 -30.73 -4.90
C GLY A 147 31.99 -30.69 -6.40
N GLN A 148 31.86 -31.84 -7.07
CA GLN A 148 31.70 -31.90 -8.53
C GLN A 148 30.29 -31.42 -8.96
N PRO A 149 30.18 -30.54 -9.97
CA PRO A 149 28.89 -30.05 -10.46
C PRO A 149 27.97 -31.12 -11.03
N SER A 150 28.56 -32.23 -11.50
CA SER A 150 27.85 -33.37 -12.11
C SER A 150 27.24 -34.33 -11.10
N THR A 151 27.55 -34.21 -9.80
CA THR A 151 27.09 -35.13 -8.77
C THR A 151 25.57 -35.05 -8.58
N ARG A 152 24.89 -36.19 -8.67
CA ARG A 152 23.45 -36.29 -8.50
C ARG A 152 23.07 -36.06 -7.03
N GLY A 153 21.82 -35.57 -6.77
CA GLY A 153 21.37 -35.26 -5.42
C GLY A 153 21.43 -36.45 -4.44
N GLY A 154 21.21 -37.66 -4.93
CA GLY A 154 21.37 -38.89 -4.13
C GLY A 154 22.82 -39.17 -3.73
N GLU A 155 23.74 -39.07 -4.70
CA GLU A 155 25.17 -39.24 -4.49
C GLU A 155 25.75 -38.18 -3.58
N LEU A 156 25.33 -36.91 -3.75
CA LEU A 156 25.71 -35.82 -2.86
C LEU A 156 25.31 -36.12 -1.40
N ARG A 157 24.06 -36.55 -1.17
CA ARG A 157 23.57 -36.90 0.19
C ARG A 157 24.36 -38.08 0.76
N ALA A 158 24.65 -39.10 -0.01
CA ALA A 158 25.45 -40.23 0.43
C ALA A 158 26.87 -39.82 0.80
N ALA A 159 27.55 -39.01 -0.02
CA ALA A 159 28.89 -38.51 0.26
C ALA A 159 28.94 -37.60 1.52
N VAL A 160 27.94 -36.69 1.66
CA VAL A 160 27.84 -35.82 2.84
C VAL A 160 27.55 -36.61 4.11
N LEU A 161 26.68 -37.63 4.06
CA LEU A 161 26.41 -38.52 5.19
C LEU A 161 27.67 -39.31 5.60
N ALA A 162 28.43 -39.80 4.63
CA ALA A 162 29.69 -40.50 4.85
C ALA A 162 30.74 -39.58 5.51
N LEU A 163 30.88 -38.35 5.02
CA LEU A 163 31.73 -37.32 5.66
C LEU A 163 31.34 -37.02 7.10
N LYS A 164 30.03 -36.92 7.39
CA LYS A 164 29.55 -36.75 8.75
C LYS A 164 29.91 -37.92 9.64
N LYS A 165 29.75 -39.15 9.17
CA LYS A 165 30.16 -40.38 9.90
C LYS A 165 31.66 -40.39 10.19
N LEU A 166 32.49 -39.90 9.27
CA LEU A 166 33.93 -39.70 9.49
C LEU A 166 34.29 -38.65 10.53
N GLY A 167 33.30 -37.92 11.08
CA GLY A 167 33.52 -36.86 12.08
C GLY A 167 33.80 -35.47 11.49
N ASP A 168 33.81 -35.30 10.16
CA ASP A 168 34.01 -34.01 9.50
C ASP A 168 32.67 -33.35 9.16
N GLY A 169 31.81 -33.23 10.15
CA GLY A 169 30.46 -32.67 10.01
C GLY A 169 30.43 -31.23 9.47
N PRO A 170 31.23 -30.30 9.99
CA PRO A 170 31.25 -28.93 9.50
C PRO A 170 31.62 -28.80 8.02
N ARG A 171 32.64 -29.51 7.56
CA ARG A 171 33.03 -29.56 6.14
C ARG A 171 31.93 -30.17 5.27
N ALA A 172 31.31 -31.26 5.75
CA ALA A 172 30.21 -31.93 5.07
C ALA A 172 29.01 -31.00 4.88
N HIS A 173 28.62 -30.21 5.87
CA HIS A 173 27.54 -29.25 5.81
C HIS A 173 27.84 -28.10 4.86
N SER A 174 29.04 -27.52 4.94
CA SER A 174 29.48 -26.48 4.03
C SER A 174 29.50 -26.93 2.56
N LEU A 175 29.95 -28.16 2.28
CA LEU A 175 29.90 -28.75 0.94
C LEU A 175 28.48 -28.97 0.44
N LEU A 176 27.56 -29.43 1.30
CA LEU A 176 26.14 -29.57 0.97
C LEU A 176 25.55 -28.22 0.50
N LEU A 177 25.74 -27.17 1.29
CA LEU A 177 25.24 -25.84 0.97
C LEU A 177 25.88 -25.27 -0.28
N SER A 178 27.21 -25.49 -0.47
CA SER A 178 27.93 -25.05 -1.67
C SER A 178 27.45 -25.77 -2.95
N ALA A 179 27.20 -27.07 -2.88
CA ALA A 179 26.68 -27.85 -4.02
C ALA A 179 25.25 -27.37 -4.42
N HIS A 180 24.37 -27.11 -3.43
CA HIS A 180 23.07 -26.51 -3.72
C HIS A 180 23.20 -25.11 -4.32
N TYR A 181 24.13 -24.30 -3.85
CA TYR A 181 24.41 -22.97 -4.39
C TYR A 181 24.85 -23.04 -5.85
N GLN A 182 25.83 -23.89 -6.19
CA GLN A 182 26.34 -24.04 -7.56
C GLN A 182 25.25 -24.50 -8.52
N ARG A 183 24.41 -25.45 -8.10
CA ARG A 183 23.34 -26.00 -8.92
C ARG A 183 22.30 -24.94 -9.27
N TYR A 184 21.84 -24.16 -8.30
CA TYR A 184 20.86 -23.13 -8.61
C TYR A 184 21.46 -21.93 -9.35
N GLN A 185 22.73 -21.59 -9.11
CA GLN A 185 23.46 -20.57 -9.86
C GLN A 185 23.52 -20.91 -11.37
N TYR A 186 23.82 -22.14 -11.70
CA TYR A 186 23.80 -22.61 -13.09
C TYR A 186 22.39 -22.42 -13.71
N ASN A 187 21.36 -22.81 -13.03
CA ASN A 187 19.98 -22.62 -13.50
C ASN A 187 19.60 -21.13 -13.61
N MET A 188 20.09 -20.30 -12.71
CA MET A 188 19.82 -18.86 -12.69
C MET A 188 20.47 -18.14 -13.89
N GLN A 189 21.63 -18.58 -14.37
CA GLN A 189 22.30 -18.03 -15.57
C GLN A 189 21.47 -18.23 -16.86
N SER A 190 20.57 -19.21 -16.89
CA SER A 190 19.65 -19.46 -18.00
C SER A 190 18.44 -18.52 -17.99
N LEU A 191 18.12 -17.90 -16.85
CA LEU A 191 17.01 -16.96 -16.72
C LEU A 191 17.38 -15.60 -17.29
N ARG A 192 16.75 -15.22 -18.40
CA ARG A 192 16.92 -13.88 -18.98
C ARG A 192 15.72 -13.01 -18.65
N PRO A 193 15.92 -11.78 -18.11
CA PRO A 193 14.82 -10.85 -17.96
C PRO A 193 14.26 -10.49 -19.34
N SER A 194 12.98 -10.77 -19.55
CA SER A 194 12.30 -10.39 -20.80
C SER A 194 11.91 -8.92 -20.72
N SER A 195 12.31 -8.14 -21.72
CA SER A 195 11.98 -6.71 -21.81
C SER A 195 10.50 -6.43 -22.09
N THR A 196 9.73 -7.46 -22.45
CA THR A 196 8.32 -7.34 -22.86
C THR A 196 7.32 -7.76 -21.79
N SER A 197 7.75 -8.45 -20.73
CA SER A 197 6.88 -8.82 -19.62
C SER A 197 7.11 -7.90 -18.43
N TYR A 198 6.02 -7.41 -17.84
CA TYR A 198 6.06 -6.84 -16.50
C TYR A 198 6.86 -7.78 -15.59
N GLY A 199 7.75 -7.26 -14.77
CA GLY A 199 8.69 -8.02 -13.96
C GLY A 199 8.15 -9.22 -13.16
N GLY A 200 6.83 -9.39 -13.12
CA GLY A 200 6.14 -10.49 -12.46
C GLY A 200 6.54 -11.88 -12.95
N ALA A 201 6.63 -12.10 -14.27
CA ALA A 201 7.01 -13.39 -14.82
C ALA A 201 8.47 -13.76 -14.48
N TYR A 202 9.38 -12.79 -14.56
CA TYR A 202 10.77 -12.98 -14.13
C TYR A 202 10.86 -13.26 -12.63
N THR A 203 10.13 -12.49 -11.82
CA THR A 203 10.08 -12.68 -10.36
C THR A 203 9.51 -14.05 -10.00
N ALA A 204 8.48 -14.53 -10.70
CA ALA A 204 7.89 -15.84 -10.48
C ALA A 204 8.90 -16.98 -10.77
N ALA A 205 9.56 -16.94 -11.94
CA ALA A 205 10.56 -17.95 -12.31
C ALA A 205 11.76 -17.94 -11.35
N LEU A 206 12.27 -16.76 -11.01
CA LEU A 206 13.37 -16.60 -10.06
C LEU A 206 12.96 -17.05 -8.64
N SER A 207 11.74 -16.72 -8.18
CA SER A 207 11.21 -17.16 -6.89
C SER A 207 11.14 -18.68 -6.83
N GLN A 208 10.57 -19.31 -7.84
CA GLN A 208 10.47 -20.78 -7.88
C GLN A 208 11.86 -21.42 -7.81
N LEU A 209 12.85 -20.90 -8.52
CA LEU A 209 14.21 -21.40 -8.51
C LEU A 209 14.87 -21.28 -7.12
N VAL A 210 14.91 -20.06 -6.58
CA VAL A 210 15.64 -19.78 -5.34
C VAL A 210 14.96 -20.44 -4.13
N PHE A 211 13.65 -20.28 -3.99
CA PHE A 211 12.93 -20.84 -2.83
C PHE A 211 12.83 -22.36 -2.87
N SER A 212 12.78 -23.01 -4.06
CA SER A 212 12.87 -24.46 -4.15
C SER A 212 14.26 -24.96 -3.79
N ALA A 213 15.33 -24.26 -4.21
CA ALA A 213 16.70 -24.62 -3.84
C ALA A 213 16.94 -24.50 -2.33
N ILE A 214 16.45 -23.42 -1.70
CA ILE A 214 16.51 -23.25 -0.24
C ILE A 214 15.72 -24.37 0.44
N GLY A 215 14.51 -24.67 -0.03
CA GLY A 215 13.68 -25.74 0.53
C GLY A 215 14.32 -27.12 0.43
N GLN A 216 15.00 -27.40 -0.69
CA GLN A 216 15.73 -28.66 -0.90
C GLN A 216 16.96 -28.76 0.01
N ALA A 217 17.78 -27.69 0.07
CA ALA A 217 18.94 -27.62 0.95
C ALA A 217 18.56 -27.80 2.43
N ALA A 218 17.45 -27.16 2.85
CA ALA A 218 16.92 -27.30 4.22
C ALA A 218 16.45 -28.73 4.49
N SER A 219 15.77 -29.37 3.53
CA SER A 219 15.33 -30.76 3.67
C SER A 219 16.50 -31.73 3.79
N ASP A 220 17.52 -31.56 2.94
CA ASP A 220 18.71 -32.40 2.94
C ASP A 220 19.56 -32.18 4.20
N SER A 221 19.74 -30.91 4.63
CA SER A 221 20.43 -30.58 5.87
C SER A 221 19.73 -31.19 7.10
N LEU A 222 18.39 -31.07 7.20
CA LEU A 222 17.63 -31.62 8.31
C LEU A 222 17.67 -33.15 8.31
N ALA A 223 17.62 -33.80 7.16
CA ALA A 223 17.67 -35.26 7.03
C ALA A 223 19.03 -35.81 7.47
N ILE A 224 20.15 -35.13 7.18
CA ILE A 224 21.49 -35.60 7.48
C ILE A 224 21.97 -35.16 8.85
N PHE A 225 21.80 -33.89 9.19
CA PHE A 225 22.37 -33.29 10.42
C PHE A 225 21.36 -33.18 11.57
N GLY A 226 20.07 -33.37 11.29
CA GLY A 226 19.04 -33.22 12.31
C GLY A 226 18.82 -31.76 12.72
N LYS A 227 18.44 -31.56 14.00
CA LYS A 227 18.14 -30.24 14.56
C LYS A 227 19.31 -29.65 15.38
N GLU A 228 20.53 -29.97 15.03
CA GLU A 228 21.68 -29.40 15.73
C GLU A 228 21.78 -27.90 15.51
N PRO A 229 21.91 -27.07 16.59
CA PRO A 229 21.85 -25.61 16.49
C PRO A 229 22.94 -25.01 15.59
N ALA A 230 24.13 -25.60 15.56
CA ALA A 230 25.25 -25.12 14.73
C ALA A 230 24.91 -25.17 13.23
N TYR A 231 24.45 -26.31 12.75
CA TYR A 231 24.12 -26.50 11.33
C TYR A 231 22.85 -25.77 10.92
N THR A 232 21.85 -25.70 11.83
CA THR A 232 20.64 -24.92 11.56
C THR A 232 20.92 -23.44 11.46
N SER A 233 21.82 -22.90 12.28
CA SER A 233 22.23 -21.48 12.21
C SER A 233 22.97 -21.18 10.91
N GLU A 234 23.90 -22.04 10.49
CA GLU A 234 24.62 -21.92 9.22
C GLU A 234 23.68 -21.98 8.02
N LEU A 235 22.70 -22.89 8.03
CA LEU A 235 21.66 -22.99 7.02
C LEU A 235 20.82 -21.70 6.92
N VAL A 236 20.39 -21.14 8.06
CA VAL A 236 19.60 -19.90 8.08
C VAL A 236 20.42 -18.72 7.56
N MET A 237 21.69 -18.61 7.94
CA MET A 237 22.59 -17.57 7.41
C MET A 237 22.78 -17.70 5.92
N TRP A 238 23.02 -18.92 5.43
CA TRP A 238 23.14 -19.21 4.00
C TRP A 238 21.84 -18.86 3.24
N ALA A 239 20.70 -19.30 3.73
CA ALA A 239 19.38 -19.00 3.14
C ALA A 239 19.11 -17.50 3.11
N THR A 240 19.43 -16.77 4.16
CA THR A 240 19.31 -15.31 4.22
C THR A 240 20.14 -14.63 3.14
N LYS A 241 21.38 -15.06 2.94
CA LYS A 241 22.24 -14.54 1.87
C LYS A 241 21.68 -14.80 0.47
N GLN A 242 21.04 -15.97 0.28
CA GLN A 242 20.38 -16.26 -1.01
C GLN A 242 19.16 -15.35 -1.23
N ILE A 243 18.38 -15.06 -0.19
CA ILE A 243 17.26 -14.11 -0.26
C ILE A 243 17.74 -12.68 -0.54
N GLU A 244 18.85 -12.26 0.04
CA GLU A 244 19.45 -10.96 -0.27
C GLU A 244 19.84 -10.86 -1.75
N THR A 245 20.50 -11.87 -2.28
CA THR A 245 20.84 -11.95 -3.72
C THR A 245 19.58 -11.95 -4.59
N PHE A 246 18.58 -12.75 -4.23
CA PHE A 246 17.27 -12.77 -4.89
C PHE A 246 16.62 -11.38 -4.91
N ALA A 247 16.55 -10.70 -3.76
CA ALA A 247 15.95 -9.37 -3.65
C ALA A 247 16.70 -8.33 -4.50
N GLN A 248 18.04 -8.41 -4.57
CA GLN A 248 18.86 -7.52 -5.41
C GLN A 248 18.56 -7.75 -6.92
N LEU A 249 18.40 -9.00 -7.34
CA LEU A 249 18.06 -9.32 -8.72
C LEU A 249 16.65 -8.85 -9.11
N VAL A 250 15.67 -9.07 -8.23
CA VAL A 250 14.31 -8.57 -8.45
C VAL A 250 14.30 -7.04 -8.50
N LYS A 251 15.02 -6.36 -7.60
CA LYS A 251 15.15 -4.89 -7.62
C LYS A 251 15.75 -4.41 -8.94
N ARG A 252 16.82 -5.06 -9.39
CA ARG A 252 17.55 -4.67 -10.61
C ARG A 252 16.75 -4.89 -11.89
N HIS A 253 16.04 -6.02 -12.00
CA HIS A 253 15.44 -6.45 -13.26
C HIS A 253 13.92 -6.28 -13.33
N ALA A 254 13.22 -6.25 -12.20
CA ALA A 254 11.78 -6.13 -12.16
C ALA A 254 11.31 -4.77 -11.61
N LEU A 255 11.93 -4.26 -10.55
CA LEU A 255 11.45 -3.05 -9.87
C LEU A 255 12.07 -1.75 -10.41
N ALA A 256 13.30 -1.77 -10.90
CA ALA A 256 13.97 -0.57 -11.41
C ALA A 256 13.26 0.04 -12.62
N SER A 257 12.76 -0.80 -13.55
CA SER A 257 12.01 -0.35 -14.71
C SER A 257 10.59 0.09 -14.38
N SER A 258 10.00 -0.47 -13.33
CA SER A 258 8.62 -0.18 -12.93
C SER A 258 8.47 1.17 -12.23
N ALA A 259 9.50 1.69 -11.56
CA ALA A 259 9.47 3.00 -10.93
C ALA A 259 9.23 4.15 -11.93
N ALA A 260 9.77 4.03 -13.15
CA ALA A 260 9.61 5.03 -14.20
C ALA A 260 8.21 5.05 -14.84
N ALA A 261 7.49 3.93 -14.87
CA ALA A 261 6.20 3.76 -15.57
C ALA A 261 4.97 3.78 -14.64
N GLY A 262 5.11 4.24 -13.39
CA GLY A 262 4.04 4.16 -12.40
C GLY A 262 3.84 2.74 -11.87
N GLY A 263 4.90 2.03 -11.63
CA GLY A 263 4.97 0.61 -11.37
C GLY A 263 4.59 0.12 -9.99
N LEU A 264 3.72 0.86 -9.25
CA LEU A 264 3.25 0.38 -7.96
C LEU A 264 2.56 -0.98 -8.07
N ARG A 265 1.75 -1.18 -9.11
CA ARG A 265 1.08 -2.46 -9.38
C ARG A 265 2.08 -3.58 -9.68
N ALA A 266 3.09 -3.28 -10.51
CA ALA A 266 4.14 -4.25 -10.81
C ALA A 266 4.99 -4.58 -9.58
N ALA A 267 5.28 -3.59 -8.74
CA ALA A 267 5.96 -3.80 -7.45
C ALA A 267 5.11 -4.66 -6.49
N ALA A 268 3.82 -4.39 -6.40
CA ALA A 268 2.89 -5.16 -5.60
C ALA A 268 2.82 -6.64 -6.05
N GLU A 269 2.72 -6.87 -7.35
CA GLU A 269 2.72 -8.21 -7.94
C GLU A 269 4.03 -8.96 -7.65
N CYS A 270 5.19 -8.32 -7.84
CA CYS A 270 6.49 -8.92 -7.54
C CYS A 270 6.63 -9.30 -6.06
N VAL A 271 6.21 -8.41 -5.16
CA VAL A 271 6.24 -8.67 -3.70
C VAL A 271 5.29 -9.80 -3.33
N GLN A 272 4.08 -9.80 -3.88
CA GLN A 272 3.08 -10.84 -3.61
C GLN A 272 3.58 -12.23 -4.06
N ILE A 273 4.14 -12.33 -5.27
CA ILE A 273 4.72 -13.58 -5.80
C ILE A 273 5.85 -14.06 -4.88
N ALA A 274 6.80 -13.17 -4.55
CA ALA A 274 7.93 -13.52 -3.71
C ALA A 274 7.51 -13.98 -2.31
N LEU A 275 6.56 -13.28 -1.69
CA LEU A 275 6.01 -13.65 -0.39
C LEU A 275 5.24 -14.98 -0.44
N GLY A 276 4.49 -15.23 -1.52
CA GLY A 276 3.79 -16.50 -1.71
C GLY A 276 4.74 -17.70 -1.71
N HIS A 277 5.86 -17.60 -2.40
CA HIS A 277 6.90 -18.66 -2.38
C HIS A 277 7.63 -18.71 -1.03
N CYS A 278 7.92 -17.57 -0.41
CA CYS A 278 8.61 -17.51 0.88
C CYS A 278 7.77 -18.14 2.01
N SER A 279 6.46 -17.92 2.00
CA SER A 279 5.53 -18.48 3.00
C SER A 279 5.51 -20.01 3.01
N LEU A 280 5.81 -20.66 1.87
CA LEU A 280 5.97 -22.11 1.80
C LEU A 280 7.20 -22.59 2.60
N LEU A 281 8.24 -21.79 2.73
CA LEU A 281 9.39 -22.08 3.58
C LEU A 281 9.06 -21.89 5.08
N GLU A 282 8.25 -20.89 5.41
CA GLU A 282 7.77 -20.69 6.80
C GLU A 282 6.97 -21.89 7.30
N SER A 283 6.13 -22.48 6.45
CA SER A 283 5.41 -23.70 6.80
C SER A 283 6.33 -24.88 7.11
N ARG A 284 7.59 -24.83 6.68
CA ARG A 284 8.65 -25.81 6.95
C ARG A 284 9.62 -25.40 8.06
N GLY A 285 9.34 -24.27 8.75
CA GLY A 285 10.13 -23.79 9.88
C GLY A 285 11.21 -22.74 9.55
N LEU A 286 11.31 -22.29 8.30
CA LEU A 286 12.25 -21.23 7.88
C LEU A 286 11.53 -19.88 7.80
N ALA A 287 11.57 -19.08 8.86
CA ALA A 287 10.92 -17.77 8.95
C ALA A 287 11.73 -16.69 8.22
N LEU A 288 11.68 -16.65 6.89
CA LEU A 288 12.44 -15.74 6.03
C LEU A 288 11.61 -14.57 5.47
N CYS A 289 10.28 -14.59 5.60
CA CYS A 289 9.40 -13.50 5.13
C CYS A 289 9.73 -12.14 5.75
N PRO A 290 10.07 -12.01 7.04
CA PRO A 290 10.44 -10.70 7.61
C PRO A 290 11.69 -10.10 6.97
N VAL A 291 12.68 -10.94 6.63
CA VAL A 291 13.91 -10.50 5.92
C VAL A 291 13.56 -9.98 4.53
N LEU A 292 12.75 -10.74 3.79
CA LEU A 292 12.30 -10.37 2.45
C LEU A 292 11.52 -9.06 2.44
N LEU A 293 10.59 -8.89 3.39
CA LEU A 293 9.81 -7.65 3.55
C LEU A 293 10.71 -6.45 3.82
N LYS A 294 11.71 -6.60 4.71
CA LYS A 294 12.68 -5.55 5.00
C LYS A 294 13.49 -5.15 3.77
N LEU A 295 13.87 -6.12 2.94
CA LEU A 295 14.63 -5.88 1.72
C LEU A 295 13.82 -5.17 0.64
N PHE A 296 12.53 -5.51 0.46
CA PHE A 296 11.69 -4.88 -0.57
C PHE A 296 11.14 -3.52 -0.17
N ARG A 297 11.00 -3.25 1.11
CA ARG A 297 10.39 -2.02 1.64
C ARG A 297 10.89 -0.73 0.97
N PRO A 298 12.20 -0.46 0.83
CA PRO A 298 12.67 0.80 0.23
C PRO A 298 12.23 0.97 -1.24
N SER A 299 12.25 -0.11 -2.02
CA SER A 299 11.84 -0.07 -3.44
C SER A 299 10.34 0.12 -3.60
N VAL A 300 9.54 -0.48 -2.71
CA VAL A 300 8.09 -0.29 -2.67
C VAL A 300 7.74 1.13 -2.24
N GLU A 301 8.43 1.68 -1.23
CA GLU A 301 8.26 3.07 -0.80
C GLU A 301 8.57 4.06 -1.93
N GLN A 302 9.63 3.84 -2.69
CA GLN A 302 9.97 4.65 -3.86
C GLN A 302 8.88 4.57 -4.95
N SER A 303 8.34 3.38 -5.24
CA SER A 303 7.25 3.20 -6.20
C SER A 303 5.95 3.85 -5.71
N LEU A 304 5.70 3.82 -4.41
CA LEU A 304 4.58 4.47 -3.75
C LEU A 304 4.67 6.00 -3.93
N ASP A 305 5.80 6.59 -3.58
CA ASP A 305 6.04 8.03 -3.68
C ASP A 305 5.95 8.51 -5.15
N ALA A 306 6.49 7.73 -6.09
CA ALA A 306 6.37 8.02 -7.52
C ALA A 306 4.91 7.96 -8.03
N ASN A 307 4.11 7.02 -7.52
CA ASN A 307 2.69 6.93 -7.88
C ASN A 307 1.88 8.09 -7.31
N LEU A 308 2.10 8.46 -6.05
CA LEU A 308 1.46 9.61 -5.41
C LEU A 308 1.78 10.92 -6.15
N LYS A 309 3.05 11.12 -6.51
CA LYS A 309 3.48 12.27 -7.32
C LYS A 309 2.80 12.30 -8.68
N ARG A 310 2.65 11.15 -9.34
CA ARG A 310 1.93 11.04 -10.61
C ARG A 310 0.45 11.41 -10.45
N ILE A 311 -0.21 11.00 -9.36
CA ILE A 311 -1.60 11.38 -9.07
C ILE A 311 -1.68 12.90 -8.93
N GLU A 312 -0.78 13.50 -8.16
CA GLU A 312 -0.73 14.95 -7.95
C GLU A 312 -0.52 15.73 -9.25
N GLU A 313 0.47 15.33 -10.05
CA GLU A 313 0.78 15.99 -11.34
C GLU A 313 -0.36 15.84 -12.35
N SER A 314 -0.95 14.64 -12.46
CA SER A 314 -2.08 14.40 -13.36
C SER A 314 -3.32 15.20 -12.95
N THR A 315 -3.58 15.31 -11.65
CA THR A 315 -4.71 16.07 -11.12
C THR A 315 -4.51 17.58 -11.35
N ALA A 316 -3.31 18.08 -11.13
CA ALA A 316 -2.98 19.49 -11.38
C ALA A 316 -3.12 19.85 -12.87
N ALA A 317 -2.65 18.99 -13.78
CA ALA A 317 -2.80 19.19 -15.22
C ALA A 317 -4.27 19.24 -15.66
N LEU A 318 -5.12 18.40 -15.06
CA LEU A 318 -6.56 18.40 -15.35
C LEU A 318 -7.28 19.58 -14.73
N ALA A 319 -6.91 20.01 -13.52
CA ALA A 319 -7.48 21.18 -12.87
C ALA A 319 -7.20 22.48 -13.65
N ALA A 320 -6.09 22.54 -14.40
CA ALA A 320 -5.77 23.66 -15.28
C ALA A 320 -6.71 23.78 -16.49
N ALA A 321 -7.41 22.71 -16.86
CA ALA A 321 -8.32 22.65 -18.01
C ALA A 321 -9.77 22.32 -17.61
N ASP A 322 -10.06 22.18 -16.32
CA ASP A 322 -11.38 21.83 -15.83
C ASP A 322 -12.37 22.99 -16.03
N ASP A 323 -13.55 22.69 -16.50
CA ASP A 323 -14.67 23.64 -16.65
C ASP A 323 -15.52 23.75 -15.37
N TRP A 324 -15.22 22.92 -14.37
CA TRP A 324 -15.92 22.81 -13.09
C TRP A 324 -17.40 22.42 -13.22
N GLU A 325 -17.80 21.84 -14.37
CA GLU A 325 -19.12 21.29 -14.52
C GLU A 325 -19.23 19.92 -13.82
N LEU A 326 -20.30 19.75 -13.04
CA LEU A 326 -20.58 18.51 -12.34
C LEU A 326 -21.32 17.52 -13.25
N VAL A 327 -20.64 16.46 -13.66
CA VAL A 327 -21.19 15.43 -14.53
C VAL A 327 -21.22 14.07 -13.82
N TYR A 328 -22.10 13.17 -14.28
CA TYR A 328 -22.08 11.80 -13.83
C TYR A 328 -20.86 11.05 -14.36
N PRO A 329 -20.32 10.05 -13.63
CA PRO A 329 -19.22 9.26 -14.13
C PRO A 329 -19.58 8.60 -15.47
N PRO A 330 -18.65 8.57 -16.44
CA PRO A 330 -18.89 7.86 -17.69
C PRO A 330 -19.17 6.38 -17.40
N PRO A 331 -20.11 5.76 -18.14
CA PRO A 331 -20.42 4.35 -17.93
C PRO A 331 -19.14 3.51 -18.08
N PRO A 332 -18.91 2.52 -17.19
CA PRO A 332 -17.71 1.71 -17.26
C PRO A 332 -17.65 1.03 -18.64
N ARG A 333 -16.57 1.29 -19.37
CA ARG A 333 -16.29 0.56 -20.61
C ARG A 333 -16.23 -0.91 -20.24
N GLN A 334 -17.18 -1.70 -20.71
CA GLN A 334 -17.23 -3.16 -20.50
C GLN A 334 -15.91 -3.75 -21.02
N SER A 335 -14.94 -3.94 -20.13
CA SER A 335 -13.80 -4.78 -20.43
C SER A 335 -14.31 -6.23 -20.36
N VAL A 336 -14.28 -6.90 -21.50
CA VAL A 336 -14.73 -8.29 -21.74
C VAL A 336 -13.82 -9.30 -21.02
N ARG A 337 -13.52 -9.10 -19.73
CA ARG A 337 -12.72 -10.05 -18.94
C ARG A 337 -13.06 -10.00 -17.44
N SER A 338 -14.25 -10.48 -17.11
CA SER A 338 -14.47 -11.20 -15.84
C SER A 338 -15.89 -11.75 -15.79
N SER A 339 -16.05 -12.98 -16.23
CA SER A 339 -17.24 -13.80 -16.03
C SER A 339 -17.25 -14.39 -14.62
N SER A 340 -17.35 -13.56 -13.60
CA SER A 340 -17.80 -13.94 -12.26
C SER A 340 -18.19 -12.69 -11.47
N ALA A 341 -19.15 -11.95 -12.01
CA ALA A 341 -19.84 -10.94 -11.24
C ALA A 341 -21.04 -11.62 -10.58
N THR A 342 -20.88 -12.01 -9.33
CA THR A 342 -22.01 -12.04 -8.41
C THR A 342 -22.70 -10.68 -8.52
N ALA A 343 -23.93 -10.70 -8.97
CA ALA A 343 -24.84 -9.55 -9.03
C ALA A 343 -25.17 -9.10 -7.59
N ALA A 344 -24.17 -8.56 -6.89
CA ALA A 344 -24.32 -7.96 -5.60
C ALA A 344 -24.35 -6.44 -5.80
N SER A 345 -25.58 -5.94 -5.87
CA SER A 345 -25.96 -4.56 -5.54
C SER A 345 -25.17 -3.46 -6.26
N ILE A 346 -25.53 -3.23 -7.51
CA ILE A 346 -25.29 -1.95 -8.16
C ILE A 346 -26.40 -0.99 -7.71
N THR A 347 -26.38 -0.56 -6.47
CA THR A 347 -26.76 0.78 -6.10
C THR A 347 -25.49 1.61 -6.15
N SER A 348 -24.96 1.83 -7.35
CA SER A 348 -24.00 2.90 -7.56
C SER A 348 -24.79 4.18 -7.33
N TYR A 349 -24.64 4.80 -6.16
CA TYR A 349 -25.04 6.18 -5.99
C TYR A 349 -24.35 6.98 -7.09
N GLN A 350 -25.14 7.44 -8.05
CA GLN A 350 -24.62 8.26 -9.13
C GLN A 350 -24.31 9.62 -8.52
N TYR A 351 -23.06 9.88 -8.25
CA TYR A 351 -22.57 11.16 -7.78
C TYR A 351 -22.04 11.99 -8.97
N LYS A 352 -22.28 13.29 -8.92
CA LYS A 352 -21.76 14.23 -9.89
C LYS A 352 -20.42 14.78 -9.40
N LEU A 353 -19.39 14.81 -10.24
CA LEU A 353 -18.09 15.41 -9.99
C LEU A 353 -17.62 16.12 -11.26
N SER A 354 -16.69 17.08 -11.15
CA SER A 354 -16.00 17.63 -12.29
C SER A 354 -14.99 16.66 -12.89
N SER A 355 -14.46 16.97 -14.06
CA SER A 355 -13.53 16.08 -14.78
C SER A 355 -12.26 15.78 -13.99
N SER A 356 -11.65 16.79 -13.34
CA SER A 356 -10.46 16.60 -12.50
C SER A 356 -10.77 15.77 -11.26
N ALA A 357 -11.90 16.00 -10.61
CA ALA A 357 -12.32 15.27 -9.40
C ALA A 357 -12.66 13.81 -9.72
N HIS A 358 -13.30 13.53 -10.85
CA HIS A 358 -13.52 12.16 -11.34
C HIS A 358 -12.19 11.42 -11.54
N ARG A 359 -11.25 12.07 -12.21
CA ARG A 359 -9.94 11.47 -12.45
C ARG A 359 -9.16 11.24 -11.17
N PHE A 360 -9.18 12.21 -10.26
CA PHE A 360 -8.57 12.07 -8.94
C PHE A 360 -9.14 10.85 -8.19
N ASN A 361 -10.46 10.77 -8.09
CA ASN A 361 -11.14 9.64 -7.43
C ASN A 361 -10.78 8.29 -8.08
N PHE A 362 -10.74 8.23 -9.42
CA PHE A 362 -10.37 7.02 -10.15
C PHE A 362 -8.93 6.60 -9.84
N MET A 363 -7.98 7.53 -9.90
CA MET A 363 -6.57 7.24 -9.62
C MET A 363 -6.34 6.79 -8.16
N VAL A 364 -7.11 7.35 -7.21
CA VAL A 364 -7.05 6.93 -5.80
C VAL A 364 -7.65 5.54 -5.61
N GLN A 365 -8.72 5.19 -6.33
CA GLN A 365 -9.27 3.84 -6.29
C GLN A 365 -8.29 2.81 -6.85
N ASP A 366 -7.66 3.09 -8.00
CA ASP A 366 -6.60 2.26 -8.58
C ASP A 366 -5.43 2.11 -7.61
N PHE A 367 -5.01 3.22 -6.96
CA PHE A 367 -3.96 3.21 -5.95
C PHE A 367 -4.27 2.24 -4.80
N PHE A 368 -5.49 2.27 -4.25
CA PHE A 368 -5.87 1.36 -3.16
C PHE A 368 -5.97 -0.11 -3.62
N GLU A 369 -6.33 -0.35 -4.88
CA GLU A 369 -6.31 -1.71 -5.46
C GLU A 369 -4.89 -2.23 -5.61
N ASP A 370 -3.98 -1.41 -6.11
CA ASP A 370 -2.57 -1.76 -6.29
C ASP A 370 -1.85 -1.97 -4.95
N VAL A 371 -2.24 -1.25 -3.91
CA VAL A 371 -1.64 -1.32 -2.56
C VAL A 371 -2.14 -2.51 -1.75
N GLY A 372 -3.34 -3.03 -2.03
CA GLY A 372 -3.93 -4.14 -1.27
C GLY A 372 -2.96 -5.30 -0.98
N PRO A 373 -2.21 -5.81 -1.98
CA PRO A 373 -1.22 -6.87 -1.78
C PRO A 373 -0.02 -6.49 -0.89
N LEU A 374 0.22 -5.20 -0.66
CA LEU A 374 1.38 -4.68 0.09
C LEU A 374 1.09 -4.41 1.58
N LEU A 375 -0.10 -4.76 2.06
CA LEU A 375 -0.50 -4.54 3.47
C LEU A 375 0.45 -5.21 4.48
N SER A 376 1.07 -6.32 4.09
CA SER A 376 2.07 -7.03 4.89
C SER A 376 3.33 -6.21 5.19
N LEU A 377 3.63 -5.17 4.39
CA LEU A 377 4.76 -4.27 4.60
C LEU A 377 4.53 -3.21 5.69
N GLN A 378 3.34 -3.17 6.31
CA GLN A 378 2.98 -2.20 7.35
C GLN A 378 3.18 -0.73 6.92
N LEU A 379 2.88 -0.41 5.65
CA LEU A 379 3.00 0.93 5.08
C LEU A 379 1.71 1.76 5.18
N GLY A 380 0.67 1.26 5.88
CA GLY A 380 -0.66 1.88 5.93
C GLY A 380 -0.64 3.35 6.34
N GLY A 381 0.11 3.71 7.37
CA GLY A 381 0.26 5.10 7.83
C GLY A 381 0.91 5.99 6.76
N LYS A 382 2.00 5.54 6.12
CA LYS A 382 2.67 6.28 5.03
C LYS A 382 1.75 6.48 3.82
N MET A 383 0.95 5.47 3.49
CA MET A 383 -0.02 5.52 2.39
C MET A 383 -1.12 6.55 2.63
N LEU A 384 -1.71 6.54 3.83
CA LEU A 384 -2.74 7.51 4.21
C LEU A 384 -2.18 8.93 4.30
N GLU A 385 -0.96 9.09 4.83
CA GLU A 385 -0.28 10.39 4.86
C GLU A 385 0.01 10.92 3.47
N GLY A 386 0.57 10.11 2.59
CA GLY A 386 0.84 10.49 1.20
C GLY A 386 -0.43 10.90 0.44
N LEU A 387 -1.51 10.14 0.57
CA LEU A 387 -2.81 10.49 -0.01
C LEU A 387 -3.41 11.76 0.58
N PHE A 388 -3.22 12.00 1.89
CA PHE A 388 -3.60 13.25 2.51
C PHE A 388 -2.86 14.44 1.87
N GLN A 389 -1.55 14.34 1.66
CA GLN A 389 -0.76 15.40 1.03
C GLN A 389 -1.23 15.67 -0.41
N VAL A 390 -1.50 14.63 -1.19
CA VAL A 390 -2.03 14.77 -2.56
C VAL A 390 -3.42 15.42 -2.57
N PHE A 391 -4.30 15.03 -1.65
CA PHE A 391 -5.63 15.67 -1.50
C PHE A 391 -5.51 17.12 -1.05
N ASN A 392 -4.62 17.41 -0.11
CA ASN A 392 -4.34 18.78 0.33
C ASN A 392 -3.82 19.66 -0.81
N SER A 393 -2.90 19.14 -1.66
CA SER A 393 -2.45 19.81 -2.88
C SER A 393 -3.61 20.09 -3.83
N TYR A 394 -4.52 19.12 -4.00
CA TYR A 394 -5.71 19.31 -4.84
C TYR A 394 -6.63 20.40 -4.29
N VAL A 395 -6.92 20.39 -2.99
CA VAL A 395 -7.74 21.42 -2.34
C VAL A 395 -7.10 22.82 -2.48
N ASN A 396 -5.78 22.91 -2.37
CA ASN A 396 -5.07 24.18 -2.59
C ASN A 396 -5.24 24.68 -4.06
N LEU A 397 -5.29 23.77 -5.05
CA LEU A 397 -5.63 24.16 -6.43
C LEU A 397 -7.09 24.65 -6.53
N LEU A 398 -8.02 24.04 -5.82
CA LEU A 398 -9.42 24.51 -5.79
C LEU A 398 -9.54 25.89 -5.12
N ILE A 399 -8.76 26.17 -4.08
CA ILE A 399 -8.69 27.51 -3.47
C ILE A 399 -8.15 28.52 -4.49
N LYS A 400 -7.09 28.19 -5.22
CA LYS A 400 -6.52 29.07 -6.27
C LYS A 400 -7.45 29.26 -7.46
N ALA A 401 -8.43 28.38 -7.66
CA ALA A 401 -9.45 28.54 -8.69
C ALA A 401 -10.55 29.54 -8.27
N LEU A 402 -10.64 29.95 -7.01
CA LEU A 402 -11.56 30.98 -6.56
C LEU A 402 -11.06 32.36 -7.01
N PRO A 403 -11.95 33.30 -7.42
CA PRO A 403 -11.60 34.68 -7.73
C PRO A 403 -10.95 35.35 -6.51
N GLY A 404 -10.01 36.27 -6.72
CA GLY A 404 -9.38 37.04 -5.64
C GLY A 404 -8.33 36.32 -4.78
N SER A 405 -8.14 35.02 -4.97
CA SER A 405 -7.16 34.24 -4.18
C SER A 405 -5.68 34.51 -4.55
N MET A 406 -5.42 35.25 -5.61
CA MET A 406 -4.08 35.46 -6.18
C MET A 406 -3.23 36.50 -5.43
N GLU A 407 -3.81 37.33 -4.56
CA GLU A 407 -3.09 38.46 -3.95
C GLU A 407 -2.29 38.08 -2.67
N GLU A 408 -2.64 37.01 -1.98
CA GLU A 408 -1.96 36.64 -0.72
C GLU A 408 -0.63 35.85 -0.86
N GLU A 409 -0.28 35.30 -2.04
CA GLU A 409 0.88 34.40 -2.20
C GLU A 409 2.10 34.98 -2.94
N ALA A 410 2.22 36.28 -3.14
CA ALA A 410 3.42 36.88 -3.78
C ALA A 410 4.74 36.72 -2.99
N SER A 411 4.73 36.06 -1.82
CA SER A 411 5.88 36.00 -0.90
C SER A 411 6.51 34.61 -0.71
N PHE A 412 6.05 33.53 -1.38
CA PHE A 412 6.72 32.22 -1.30
C PHE A 412 7.34 31.80 -2.64
N GLU A 413 8.57 32.28 -2.86
CA GLU A 413 9.46 31.80 -3.92
C GLU A 413 9.81 30.31 -3.68
N GLY A 414 9.40 29.44 -4.61
CA GLY A 414 9.89 28.05 -4.68
C GLY A 414 8.92 26.98 -5.15
N SER A 415 7.63 27.23 -5.24
CA SER A 415 6.68 26.24 -5.76
C SER A 415 6.46 26.48 -7.26
N VAL A 416 6.73 25.47 -8.08
CA VAL A 416 6.29 25.44 -9.49
C VAL A 416 4.82 25.85 -9.52
N ASN A 417 4.50 27.02 -10.09
CA ASN A 417 3.15 27.58 -10.13
C ASN A 417 2.22 26.62 -10.88
N LYS A 418 1.58 25.70 -10.15
CA LYS A 418 0.50 24.90 -10.68
C LYS A 418 -0.72 25.81 -10.79
N ILE A 419 -1.11 26.12 -12.01
CA ILE A 419 -2.22 27.01 -12.35
C ILE A 419 -3.48 26.15 -12.40
N ALA A 420 -4.54 26.56 -11.70
CA ALA A 420 -5.88 26.02 -11.85
C ALA A 420 -6.71 26.98 -12.71
N ARG A 421 -7.65 26.48 -13.51
CA ARG A 421 -8.59 27.33 -14.24
C ARG A 421 -9.50 28.02 -13.22
N MET A 422 -9.69 29.32 -13.38
CA MET A 422 -10.55 30.12 -12.51
C MET A 422 -12.02 29.73 -12.66
N ALA A 423 -12.73 29.64 -11.55
CA ALA A 423 -14.17 29.43 -11.48
C ALA A 423 -14.87 30.80 -11.53
N GLU A 424 -15.36 31.18 -12.71
CA GLU A 424 -15.90 32.52 -12.99
C GLU A 424 -17.30 32.70 -12.43
N THR A 425 -18.11 31.64 -12.38
CA THR A 425 -19.53 31.70 -11.96
C THR A 425 -19.74 31.13 -10.55
N GLU A 426 -20.77 31.62 -9.86
CA GLU A 426 -21.18 31.07 -8.53
C GLU A 426 -21.42 29.55 -8.61
N ALA A 427 -21.96 29.04 -9.70
CA ALA A 427 -22.17 27.63 -9.92
C ALA A 427 -20.87 26.83 -9.99
N GLN A 428 -19.87 27.32 -10.72
CA GLN A 428 -18.54 26.71 -10.79
C GLN A 428 -17.83 26.74 -9.43
N GLN A 429 -17.92 27.86 -8.70
CA GLN A 429 -17.33 28.00 -7.37
C GLN A 429 -17.98 27.06 -6.35
N MET A 430 -19.29 26.90 -6.42
CA MET A 430 -20.02 25.90 -5.62
C MET A 430 -19.63 24.46 -5.98
N ALA A 431 -19.34 24.20 -7.27
CA ALA A 431 -18.89 22.89 -7.71
C ALA A 431 -17.51 22.49 -7.14
N LEU A 432 -16.61 23.47 -6.90
CA LEU A 432 -15.33 23.22 -6.20
C LEU A 432 -15.59 22.62 -4.80
N LEU A 433 -16.51 23.20 -4.06
CA LEU A 433 -16.91 22.74 -2.73
C LEU A 433 -17.61 21.38 -2.81
N ALA A 434 -18.47 21.16 -3.80
CA ALA A 434 -19.13 19.89 -4.02
C ALA A 434 -18.14 18.75 -4.27
N ASN A 435 -17.14 18.98 -5.12
CA ASN A 435 -16.05 18.06 -5.38
C ASN A 435 -15.26 17.72 -4.10
N ALA A 436 -14.75 18.72 -3.41
CA ALA A 436 -13.90 18.53 -2.23
C ALA A 436 -14.65 17.82 -1.11
N SER A 437 -15.89 18.25 -0.81
CA SER A 437 -16.70 17.66 0.26
C SER A 437 -17.10 16.21 -0.01
N LEU A 438 -17.46 15.87 -1.26
CA LEU A 438 -17.80 14.50 -1.64
C LEU A 438 -16.60 13.56 -1.56
N LEU A 439 -15.45 14.03 -2.03
CA LEU A 439 -14.20 13.28 -1.93
C LEU A 439 -13.82 13.03 -0.46
N ALA A 440 -13.81 14.06 0.38
CA ALA A 440 -13.36 13.95 1.77
C ALA A 440 -14.32 13.17 2.68
N ASP A 441 -15.62 13.37 2.52
CA ASP A 441 -16.61 12.77 3.40
C ASP A 441 -16.94 11.33 3.06
N GLU A 442 -16.94 10.99 1.77
CA GLU A 442 -17.50 9.73 1.30
C GLU A 442 -16.53 8.89 0.48
N LEU A 443 -15.98 9.43 -0.61
CA LEU A 443 -15.28 8.61 -1.61
C LEU A 443 -13.90 8.14 -1.13
N LEU A 444 -13.08 9.03 -0.57
CA LEU A 444 -11.76 8.68 -0.05
C LEU A 444 -11.85 7.76 1.19
N PRO A 445 -12.71 8.03 2.19
CA PRO A 445 -12.89 7.11 3.31
C PRO A 445 -13.41 5.73 2.89
N ARG A 446 -14.30 5.66 1.89
CA ARG A 446 -14.80 4.39 1.34
C ARG A 446 -13.69 3.61 0.64
N ALA A 447 -12.86 4.27 -0.15
CA ALA A 447 -11.70 3.65 -0.79
C ALA A 447 -10.68 3.14 0.24
N ALA A 448 -10.42 3.91 1.31
CA ALA A 448 -9.50 3.53 2.38
C ALA A 448 -9.96 2.31 3.21
N MET A 449 -11.26 1.96 3.18
CA MET A 449 -11.74 0.73 3.82
C MET A 449 -11.11 -0.53 3.20
N LYS A 450 -10.65 -0.47 1.95
CA LYS A 450 -9.93 -1.58 1.29
C LYS A 450 -8.59 -1.90 1.96
N LEU A 451 -8.03 -0.97 2.73
CA LEU A 451 -6.80 -1.20 3.53
C LEU A 451 -7.04 -1.97 4.84
N SER A 452 -8.28 -2.12 5.26
CA SER A 452 -8.56 -2.92 6.46
C SER A 452 -8.41 -4.40 6.12
N PRO A 453 -7.62 -5.18 6.89
CA PRO A 453 -7.56 -6.61 6.69
C PRO A 453 -8.97 -7.18 6.93
N VAL A 454 -9.63 -7.57 5.84
CA VAL A 454 -10.84 -8.36 5.93
C VAL A 454 -10.40 -9.68 6.58
N ASN A 455 -10.81 -9.92 7.81
CA ASN A 455 -10.72 -11.24 8.42
C ASN A 455 -11.46 -12.21 7.48
N GLN A 456 -10.71 -12.85 6.57
CA GLN A 456 -11.16 -13.99 5.78
C GLN A 456 -11.28 -15.22 6.69
N GLY A 457 -12.06 -15.09 7.73
CA GLY A 457 -12.44 -16.19 8.59
C GLY A 457 -13.94 -16.35 8.50
N ASN A 458 -14.40 -17.51 8.00
CA ASN A 458 -15.76 -18.00 8.03
C ASN A 458 -16.56 -17.54 9.26
N PHE A 459 -17.29 -16.44 9.17
CA PHE A 459 -18.28 -16.09 10.16
C PHE A 459 -19.66 -16.01 9.50
N LYS A 460 -20.50 -16.96 9.92
CA LYS A 460 -21.95 -16.96 9.66
C LYS A 460 -22.51 -15.60 10.02
N ASP A 461 -23.31 -15.04 9.11
CA ASP A 461 -24.06 -13.79 9.21
C ASP A 461 -24.87 -13.74 10.51
N ASP A 462 -24.39 -12.97 11.50
CA ASP A 462 -25.17 -12.56 12.65
C ASP A 462 -25.52 -11.06 12.52
N PRO A 463 -26.80 -10.72 12.24
CA PRO A 463 -27.23 -9.36 12.00
C PRO A 463 -27.07 -8.40 13.19
N ARG A 464 -26.84 -8.93 14.41
CA ARG A 464 -26.64 -8.11 15.64
C ARG A 464 -25.21 -7.56 15.76
N ARG A 465 -24.23 -8.04 14.98
CA ARG A 465 -22.84 -7.52 14.99
C ARG A 465 -22.62 -6.29 14.12
N ARG A 466 -23.53 -5.96 13.19
CA ARG A 466 -23.37 -4.80 12.30
C ARG A 466 -23.33 -3.43 12.99
N THR A 467 -23.80 -3.31 14.21
CA THR A 467 -23.76 -2.05 14.99
C THR A 467 -22.45 -1.87 15.76
N SER A 468 -21.78 -2.97 16.15
CA SER A 468 -20.50 -2.95 16.89
C SER A 468 -19.30 -2.66 15.98
N ASP A 469 -19.33 -3.12 14.73
CA ASP A 469 -18.23 -2.91 13.76
C ASP A 469 -18.08 -1.44 13.31
N ARG A 470 -19.12 -0.62 13.46
CA ARG A 470 -19.01 0.83 13.22
C ARG A 470 -18.14 1.55 14.25
N GLN A 471 -17.96 0.98 15.44
CA GLN A 471 -17.14 1.57 16.52
C GLN A 471 -15.66 1.18 16.47
N ASN A 472 -15.29 0.11 15.79
CA ASN A 472 -13.92 -0.41 15.70
C ASN A 472 -13.14 0.03 14.46
N ARG A 473 -13.49 1.18 13.86
CA ARG A 473 -12.64 1.78 12.84
C ARG A 473 -11.31 2.16 13.48
N HIS A 474 -10.20 1.74 12.88
CA HIS A 474 -8.87 2.11 13.32
C HIS A 474 -8.78 3.61 13.62
N PRO A 475 -8.21 4.02 14.75
CA PRO A 475 -8.10 5.41 15.14
C PRO A 475 -7.39 6.27 14.07
N GLU A 476 -6.42 5.69 13.36
CA GLU A 476 -5.70 6.33 12.25
C GLU A 476 -6.62 6.76 11.10
N GLN A 477 -7.59 5.91 10.71
CA GLN A 477 -8.54 6.25 9.64
C GLN A 477 -9.51 7.35 10.05
N ARG A 478 -9.88 7.43 11.34
CA ARG A 478 -10.74 8.51 11.86
C ARG A 478 -9.98 9.83 11.85
N GLU A 479 -8.73 9.82 12.30
CA GLU A 479 -7.90 11.02 12.30
C GLU A 479 -7.60 11.47 10.88
N TRP A 480 -7.29 10.56 9.99
CA TRP A 480 -7.13 10.86 8.57
C TRP A 480 -8.38 11.51 7.97
N LYS A 481 -9.59 10.97 8.25
CA LYS A 481 -10.85 11.59 7.80
C LYS A 481 -11.03 13.00 8.37
N ARG A 482 -10.71 13.24 9.64
CA ARG A 482 -10.78 14.59 10.23
C ARG A 482 -9.89 15.57 9.50
N ARG A 483 -8.67 15.15 9.18
CA ARG A 483 -7.72 15.98 8.43
C ARG A 483 -8.21 16.30 7.02
N LEU A 484 -8.82 15.34 6.32
CA LEU A 484 -9.46 15.58 5.02
C LEU A 484 -10.57 16.63 5.12
N VAL A 485 -11.44 16.52 6.12
CA VAL A 485 -12.53 17.48 6.36
C VAL A 485 -11.96 18.86 6.69
N SER A 486 -10.90 18.94 7.48
CA SER A 486 -10.23 20.22 7.79
C SER A 486 -9.68 20.93 6.52
N CYS A 487 -9.22 20.18 5.51
CA CYS A 487 -8.85 20.79 4.23
C CYS A 487 -10.07 21.39 3.52
N VAL A 488 -11.22 20.69 3.55
CA VAL A 488 -12.47 21.19 2.96
C VAL A 488 -12.97 22.45 3.71
N ASP A 489 -12.80 22.49 5.04
CA ASP A 489 -13.16 23.68 5.83
C ASP A 489 -12.34 24.90 5.43
N ARG A 490 -11.04 24.75 5.10
CA ARG A 490 -10.22 25.85 4.56
C ARG A 490 -10.75 26.37 3.21
N LEU A 491 -11.15 25.48 2.30
CA LEU A 491 -11.76 25.88 1.04
C LEU A 491 -13.08 26.59 1.27
N LYS A 492 -13.91 26.11 2.20
CA LYS A 492 -15.17 26.74 2.59
C LYS A 492 -14.96 28.14 3.17
N ASP A 493 -13.96 28.28 4.07
CA ASP A 493 -13.63 29.57 4.67
C ASP A 493 -13.12 30.57 3.63
N SER A 494 -12.28 30.13 2.69
CA SER A 494 -11.82 30.95 1.55
C SER A 494 -12.98 31.38 0.65
N PHE A 495 -13.88 30.45 0.32
CA PHE A 495 -15.10 30.75 -0.44
C PHE A 495 -15.99 31.77 0.29
N CYS A 496 -16.27 31.56 1.56
CA CYS A 496 -17.12 32.49 2.33
C CYS A 496 -16.48 33.86 2.46
N ARG A 497 -15.16 33.94 2.68
CA ARG A 497 -14.41 35.20 2.73
C ARG A 497 -14.53 35.96 1.43
N GLN A 498 -14.27 35.31 0.29
CA GLN A 498 -14.36 35.92 -1.00
C GLN A 498 -15.75 36.52 -1.28
N HIS A 499 -16.79 35.70 -1.09
CA HIS A 499 -18.17 36.16 -1.30
C HIS A 499 -18.65 37.21 -0.31
N ALA A 500 -18.09 37.25 0.89
CA ALA A 500 -18.35 38.33 1.84
C ALA A 500 -17.66 39.63 1.40
N LEU A 501 -16.40 39.56 0.92
CA LEU A 501 -15.69 40.72 0.39
C LEU A 501 -16.40 41.31 -0.82
N ASP A 502 -16.88 40.49 -1.76
CA ASP A 502 -17.64 40.92 -2.93
C ASP A 502 -18.97 41.61 -2.57
N LEU A 503 -19.52 41.36 -1.39
CA LEU A 503 -20.73 42.03 -0.88
C LEU A 503 -20.41 43.34 -0.18
N ILE A 504 -19.28 43.39 0.52
CA ILE A 504 -18.91 44.48 1.40
C ILE A 504 -18.20 45.58 0.60
N PHE A 505 -17.38 45.22 -0.35
CA PHE A 505 -16.58 46.17 -1.13
C PHE A 505 -17.00 46.24 -2.61
N THR A 506 -16.85 47.41 -3.19
CA THR A 506 -16.98 47.62 -4.64
C THR A 506 -15.74 47.16 -5.38
N GLU A 507 -15.81 47.03 -6.72
CA GLU A 507 -14.64 46.75 -7.54
C GLU A 507 -13.55 47.84 -7.42
N GLU A 508 -13.93 49.08 -7.04
CA GLU A 508 -13.04 50.22 -6.83
C GLU A 508 -12.41 50.22 -5.42
N GLY A 509 -12.83 49.31 -4.55
CA GLY A 509 -12.31 49.13 -3.18
C GLY A 509 -13.03 49.96 -2.13
N ASP A 510 -14.09 50.71 -2.49
CA ASP A 510 -14.93 51.42 -1.55
C ASP A 510 -15.89 50.46 -0.82
N SER A 511 -16.21 50.74 0.45
CA SER A 511 -17.12 49.90 1.20
C SER A 511 -18.58 50.24 0.92
N HIS A 512 -19.40 49.22 0.61
CA HIS A 512 -20.86 49.35 0.53
C HIS A 512 -21.49 49.47 1.92
N LEU A 513 -20.79 48.99 2.97
CA LEU A 513 -21.24 48.99 4.32
C LEU A 513 -20.47 50.06 5.13
N THR A 514 -20.91 51.31 5.01
CA THR A 514 -20.32 52.47 5.70
C THR A 514 -21.22 52.96 6.81
N ALA A 515 -20.65 53.56 7.86
CA ALA A 515 -21.40 54.20 8.92
C ALA A 515 -22.29 55.34 8.41
N ASP A 516 -21.88 56.00 7.35
CA ASP A 516 -22.59 57.10 6.72
C ASP A 516 -24.04 56.79 6.34
N MET A 517 -24.32 55.56 5.96
CA MET A 517 -25.67 55.11 5.62
C MET A 517 -26.64 55.19 6.77
N TYR A 518 -26.14 55.21 8.00
CA TYR A 518 -26.94 55.36 9.25
C TYR A 518 -26.80 56.77 9.83
N LEU A 519 -25.67 57.42 9.69
CA LEU A 519 -25.39 58.72 10.27
C LEU A 519 -26.07 59.87 9.51
N TYR A 520 -26.30 59.72 8.22
CA TYR A 520 -26.90 60.79 7.36
C TYR A 520 -28.37 60.50 7.01
N MET A 521 -29.11 59.74 7.82
CA MET A 521 -30.53 59.59 7.63
C MET A 521 -31.28 60.79 8.25
N ASP A 522 -31.73 61.68 7.37
CA ASP A 522 -32.51 62.86 7.70
C ASP A 522 -33.88 62.78 7.02
N GLY A 523 -34.96 63.15 7.72
CA GLY A 523 -36.30 63.16 7.16
C GLY A 523 -37.39 63.12 8.25
N ASP A 524 -38.63 63.29 7.85
CA ASP A 524 -39.79 63.05 8.74
C ASP A 524 -40.11 61.54 8.74
N VAL A 525 -40.37 60.97 9.88
CA VAL A 525 -40.64 59.53 10.08
C VAL A 525 -41.79 59.03 9.18
N ASP A 526 -42.75 59.92 8.89
CA ASP A 526 -43.93 59.58 8.09
C ASP A 526 -43.67 59.55 6.55
N GLU A 527 -42.52 60.07 6.06
CA GLU A 527 -42.14 60.09 4.66
C GLU A 527 -41.18 58.97 4.26
N ILE A 528 -40.62 58.20 5.19
CA ILE A 528 -39.62 57.18 4.92
C ILE A 528 -40.30 55.85 4.60
N GLU A 529 -40.06 55.30 3.43
CA GLU A 529 -40.37 53.91 3.08
C GLU A 529 -39.31 53.00 3.75
N TRP A 530 -39.68 52.44 4.89
CA TRP A 530 -38.77 51.53 5.64
C TRP A 530 -38.52 50.24 4.90
N PHE A 531 -37.26 49.98 4.54
CA PHE A 531 -36.82 48.80 3.87
C PHE A 531 -35.36 48.46 4.29
N PRO A 532 -34.96 47.18 4.34
CA PRO A 532 -33.57 46.83 4.68
C PRO A 532 -32.55 47.48 3.76
N SER A 533 -31.38 47.79 4.28
CA SER A 533 -30.30 48.40 3.50
C SER A 533 -29.83 47.52 2.36
N ALA A 534 -29.36 48.12 1.27
CA ALA A 534 -29.04 47.43 -0.01
C ALA A 534 -28.07 46.25 0.17
N VAL A 535 -27.07 46.37 1.03
CA VAL A 535 -26.10 45.30 1.35
C VAL A 535 -26.78 44.05 1.90
N PHE A 536 -27.72 44.21 2.81
CA PHE A 536 -28.43 43.06 3.41
C PHE A 536 -29.49 42.49 2.47
N GLN A 537 -30.06 43.31 1.58
CA GLN A 537 -30.91 42.80 0.50
C GLN A 537 -30.11 41.93 -0.48
N GLU A 538 -28.92 42.38 -0.86
CA GLU A 538 -28.02 41.59 -1.76
C GLU A 538 -27.52 40.33 -1.07
N LEU A 539 -27.18 40.40 0.23
CA LEU A 539 -26.84 39.19 1.01
C LEU A 539 -27.98 38.15 0.95
N TYR A 540 -29.23 38.61 1.19
CA TYR A 540 -30.39 37.73 1.10
C TYR A 540 -30.58 37.15 -0.32
N ALA A 541 -30.47 37.96 -1.35
CA ALA A 541 -30.60 37.55 -2.73
C ALA A 541 -29.48 36.53 -3.12
N LYS A 542 -28.25 36.79 -2.72
CA LYS A 542 -27.09 35.91 -2.92
C LYS A 542 -27.26 34.56 -2.22
N LEU A 543 -27.73 34.57 -0.96
CA LEU A 543 -28.03 33.33 -0.21
C LEU A 543 -29.12 32.50 -0.89
N ASN A 544 -30.16 33.13 -1.42
CA ASN A 544 -31.21 32.44 -2.15
C ASN A 544 -30.72 31.81 -3.46
N ARG A 545 -29.91 32.54 -4.24
CA ARG A 545 -29.28 32.00 -5.45
C ARG A 545 -28.41 30.79 -5.12
N MET A 546 -27.57 30.92 -4.09
CA MET A 546 -26.68 29.83 -3.63
C MET A 546 -27.48 28.66 -3.05
N ALA A 547 -28.58 28.89 -2.38
CA ALA A 547 -29.43 27.82 -1.84
C ALA A 547 -30.04 26.97 -2.97
N ILE A 548 -30.45 27.59 -4.07
CA ILE A 548 -30.96 26.89 -5.26
C ILE A 548 -29.85 26.03 -5.90
N LEU A 549 -28.65 26.59 -6.09
CA LEU A 549 -27.50 25.86 -6.63
C LEU A 549 -27.09 24.71 -5.70
N ALA A 550 -27.08 24.97 -4.39
CA ALA A 550 -26.73 23.98 -3.40
C ALA A 550 -27.72 22.79 -3.36
N ALA A 551 -29.00 23.02 -3.59
CA ALA A 551 -30.03 21.98 -3.64
C ALA A 551 -29.79 20.96 -4.78
N ASP A 552 -29.26 21.40 -5.93
CA ASP A 552 -28.89 20.51 -7.04
C ASP A 552 -27.55 19.81 -6.80
N MET A 553 -26.54 20.54 -6.29
CA MET A 553 -25.14 20.06 -6.19
C MET A 553 -24.88 19.19 -4.95
N PHE A 554 -25.59 19.44 -3.85
CA PHE A 554 -25.37 18.71 -2.58
C PHE A 554 -26.51 17.74 -2.24
N VAL A 555 -27.10 17.11 -3.25
CA VAL A 555 -28.14 16.07 -3.05
C VAL A 555 -27.63 14.99 -2.08
N GLY A 556 -28.39 14.74 -1.00
CA GLY A 556 -28.01 13.81 0.07
C GLY A 556 -27.00 14.37 1.07
N ARG A 557 -26.60 15.64 0.94
CA ARG A 557 -25.65 16.36 1.80
C ARG A 557 -26.17 17.73 2.18
N GLU A 558 -27.45 17.87 2.41
CA GLU A 558 -28.17 19.12 2.70
C GLU A 558 -27.60 19.84 3.94
N ARG A 559 -27.10 19.04 4.91
CA ARG A 559 -26.44 19.60 6.10
C ARG A 559 -25.17 20.40 5.73
N PHE A 560 -24.38 19.92 4.76
CA PHE A 560 -23.19 20.64 4.31
C PHE A 560 -23.58 21.97 3.67
N ALA A 561 -24.59 21.95 2.79
CA ALA A 561 -25.13 23.15 2.16
C ALA A 561 -25.60 24.18 3.19
N THR A 562 -26.41 23.74 4.16
CA THR A 562 -26.89 24.62 5.25
C THR A 562 -25.74 25.24 6.06
N LEU A 563 -24.71 24.43 6.41
CA LEU A 563 -23.54 24.92 7.14
C LEU A 563 -22.69 25.88 6.31
N LEU A 564 -22.63 25.72 4.99
CA LEU A 564 -21.95 26.63 4.09
C LEU A 564 -22.64 28.01 4.09
N LEU A 565 -23.96 28.04 3.87
CA LEU A 565 -24.73 29.28 3.82
C LEU A 565 -24.76 29.98 5.20
N MET A 566 -24.84 29.22 6.28
CA MET A 566 -24.70 29.73 7.63
C MET A 566 -23.33 30.40 7.83
N ARG A 567 -22.24 29.74 7.37
CA ARG A 567 -20.88 30.30 7.49
C ARG A 567 -20.71 31.59 6.68
N LEU A 568 -21.29 31.67 5.47
CA LEU A 568 -21.26 32.88 4.68
C LEU A 568 -21.98 34.04 5.43
N THR A 569 -23.17 33.80 5.96
CA THR A 569 -23.89 34.79 6.74
C THR A 569 -23.09 35.24 7.98
N GLU A 570 -22.50 34.26 8.70
CA GLU A 570 -21.62 34.56 9.84
C GLU A 570 -20.41 35.42 9.44
N THR A 571 -19.78 35.13 8.28
CA THR A 571 -18.59 35.86 7.85
C THR A 571 -18.90 37.33 7.58
N VAL A 572 -20.03 37.64 6.94
CA VAL A 572 -20.47 39.05 6.69
C VAL A 572 -20.72 39.77 7.99
N ILE A 573 -21.46 39.14 8.91
CA ILE A 573 -21.84 39.79 10.18
C ILE A 573 -20.63 39.92 11.14
N LEU A 574 -19.72 38.95 11.14
CA LEU A 574 -18.48 39.05 11.91
C LEU A 574 -17.60 40.18 11.40
N TRP A 575 -17.51 40.35 10.07
CA TRP A 575 -16.79 41.48 9.51
C TRP A 575 -17.37 42.83 10.02
N LEU A 576 -18.69 43.01 9.97
CA LEU A 576 -19.35 44.20 10.53
C LEU A 576 -19.06 44.40 12.02
N SER A 577 -19.03 43.30 12.80
CA SER A 577 -18.71 43.33 14.22
C SER A 577 -17.29 43.78 14.53
N GLU A 578 -16.33 43.44 13.65
CA GLU A 578 -14.90 43.64 13.84
C GLU A 578 -14.35 44.87 13.11
N ASP A 579 -15.12 45.47 12.19
CA ASP A 579 -14.69 46.66 11.45
C ASP A 579 -14.59 47.88 12.36
N GLN A 580 -13.35 48.19 12.74
CA GLN A 580 -13.04 49.24 13.68
C GLN A 580 -13.38 50.62 13.09
N SER A 581 -13.15 50.83 11.79
CA SER A 581 -13.44 52.09 11.11
C SER A 581 -14.93 52.41 11.15
N PHE A 582 -15.79 51.44 10.87
CA PHE A 582 -17.23 51.59 10.96
C PHE A 582 -17.69 51.98 12.37
N TRP A 583 -17.14 51.37 13.41
CA TRP A 583 -17.53 51.64 14.79
C TRP A 583 -16.92 52.93 15.32
N ASP A 584 -15.71 53.32 14.91
CA ASP A 584 -15.08 54.59 15.24
C ASP A 584 -15.89 55.75 14.67
N ASP A 585 -16.36 55.65 13.39
CA ASP A 585 -17.24 56.63 12.80
C ASP A 585 -18.59 56.77 13.53
N ILE A 586 -19.16 55.69 14.02
CA ILE A 586 -20.40 55.71 14.81
C ILE A 586 -20.20 56.29 16.21
N HIS A 587 -19.05 56.03 16.86
CA HIS A 587 -18.81 56.49 18.24
C HIS A 587 -18.17 57.87 18.33
N GLU A 588 -17.25 58.20 17.44
CA GLU A 588 -16.38 59.37 17.50
C GLU A 588 -16.51 60.25 16.23
N GLY A 589 -17.36 59.86 15.29
CA GLY A 589 -17.55 60.58 14.03
C GLY A 589 -18.11 62.00 14.26
N PRO A 590 -18.02 62.87 13.20
CA PRO A 590 -18.44 64.26 13.25
C PRO A 590 -19.95 64.42 13.49
N ARG A 591 -20.74 63.39 13.27
CA ARG A 591 -22.17 63.35 13.44
C ARG A 591 -22.57 62.17 14.32
N PRO A 592 -23.31 62.36 15.38
CA PRO A 592 -23.79 61.28 16.23
C PRO A 592 -24.87 60.47 15.50
N LEU A 593 -25.01 59.18 15.90
CA LEU A 593 -26.07 58.31 15.38
C LEU A 593 -27.44 58.89 15.76
N GLY A 594 -28.27 59.22 14.78
CA GLY A 594 -29.62 59.75 14.94
C GLY A 594 -30.67 58.68 15.22
N ALA A 595 -31.88 59.10 15.61
CA ALA A 595 -33.00 58.21 15.87
C ALA A 595 -33.37 57.33 14.67
N LEU A 596 -33.40 57.89 13.47
CA LEU A 596 -33.73 57.18 12.23
C LEU A 596 -32.62 56.18 11.85
N GLY A 597 -31.37 56.59 12.03
CA GLY A 597 -30.24 55.69 11.78
C GLY A 597 -30.20 54.48 12.70
N LEU A 598 -30.52 54.69 14.00
CA LEU A 598 -30.66 53.58 14.96
C LEU A 598 -31.80 52.63 14.56
N GLN A 599 -32.95 53.17 14.17
CA GLN A 599 -34.10 52.38 13.71
C GLN A 599 -33.75 51.56 12.45
N GLN A 600 -33.07 52.17 11.48
CA GLN A 600 -32.63 51.49 10.27
C GLN A 600 -31.61 50.37 10.56
N PHE A 601 -30.63 50.69 11.43
CA PHE A 601 -29.64 49.67 11.84
C PHE A 601 -30.29 48.49 12.57
N TYR A 602 -31.24 48.79 13.43
CA TYR A 602 -32.00 47.74 14.14
C TYR A 602 -32.85 46.91 13.17
N LEU A 603 -33.49 47.55 12.19
CA LEU A 603 -34.24 46.89 11.12
C LEU A 603 -33.35 45.94 10.33
N ASP A 604 -32.15 46.38 9.91
CA ASP A 604 -31.21 45.57 9.16
C ASP A 604 -30.78 44.31 9.94
N MET A 605 -30.49 44.46 11.24
CA MET A 605 -30.11 43.31 12.06
C MET A 605 -31.29 42.35 12.29
N LYS A 606 -32.53 42.88 12.47
CA LYS A 606 -33.74 42.07 12.57
C LYS A 606 -34.08 41.37 11.25
N PHE A 607 -33.85 42.02 10.11
CA PHE A 607 -34.01 41.40 8.81
C PHE A 607 -33.06 40.22 8.65
N VAL A 608 -31.77 40.37 9.03
CA VAL A 608 -30.81 39.25 9.03
C VAL A 608 -31.26 38.10 9.91
N MET A 609 -31.76 38.40 11.13
CA MET A 609 -32.31 37.39 12.06
C MET A 609 -33.50 36.67 11.44
N CYS A 610 -34.42 37.39 10.78
CA CYS A 610 -35.61 36.83 10.17
C CYS A 610 -35.29 35.87 9.03
N PHE A 611 -34.51 36.30 8.04
CA PHE A 611 -34.21 35.44 6.91
C PHE A 611 -33.27 34.28 7.27
N ALA A 612 -32.30 34.49 8.18
CA ALA A 612 -31.43 33.45 8.69
C ALA A 612 -32.19 32.37 9.46
N SER A 613 -33.21 32.79 10.23
CA SER A 613 -34.10 31.86 10.93
C SER A 613 -34.95 31.03 9.96
N GLN A 614 -35.56 31.68 8.94
CA GLN A 614 -36.37 31.01 7.93
C GLN A 614 -35.55 30.01 7.10
N GLY A 615 -34.31 30.38 6.71
CA GLY A 615 -33.38 29.54 5.94
C GLY A 615 -32.64 28.49 6.78
N ARG A 616 -32.84 28.46 8.10
CA ARG A 616 -32.06 27.63 9.06
C ARG A 616 -30.58 27.95 9.09
N TYR A 617 -30.22 29.21 8.81
CA TYR A 617 -28.83 29.69 8.81
C TYR A 617 -28.46 30.36 10.13
N LEU A 618 -29.42 30.60 11.04
CA LEU A 618 -29.21 31.26 12.30
C LEU A 618 -28.53 30.30 13.30
N SER A 619 -27.22 30.45 13.46
CA SER A 619 -26.48 29.75 14.51
C SER A 619 -26.59 30.48 15.87
N ARG A 620 -26.26 29.78 16.96
CA ARG A 620 -26.15 30.41 18.27
C ARG A 620 -25.06 31.48 18.30
N ASN A 621 -23.97 31.28 17.57
CA ASN A 621 -22.89 32.26 17.49
C ASN A 621 -23.34 33.50 16.72
N LEU A 622 -23.96 33.32 15.56
CA LEU A 622 -24.51 34.42 14.78
C LEU A 622 -25.50 35.25 15.58
N LEU A 623 -26.43 34.61 16.28
CA LEU A 623 -27.39 35.31 17.15
C LEU A 623 -26.69 36.10 18.25
N ARG A 624 -25.66 35.57 18.88
CA ARG A 624 -24.87 36.29 19.91
C ARG A 624 -24.18 37.51 19.29
N VAL A 625 -23.54 37.37 18.16
CA VAL A 625 -22.83 38.46 17.47
C VAL A 625 -23.82 39.55 17.02
N LEU A 626 -24.99 39.21 16.48
CA LEU A 626 -26.02 40.15 16.10
C LEU A 626 -26.51 40.94 17.32
N ASN A 627 -26.74 40.28 18.46
CA ASN A 627 -27.12 41.00 19.69
C ASN A 627 -25.99 41.89 20.23
N GLU A 628 -24.72 41.47 20.12
CA GLU A 628 -23.58 42.33 20.48
C GLU A 628 -23.49 43.56 19.61
N ILE A 629 -23.69 43.41 18.27
CA ILE A 629 -23.74 44.54 17.32
C ILE A 629 -24.87 45.51 17.64
N ILE A 630 -26.08 44.99 17.90
CA ILE A 630 -27.22 45.81 18.30
C ILE A 630 -26.90 46.57 19.58
N ASN A 631 -26.35 45.93 20.61
CA ASN A 631 -25.97 46.56 21.86
C ASN A 631 -24.89 47.61 21.66
N LYS A 632 -23.89 47.44 20.79
CA LYS A 632 -22.91 48.48 20.45
C LYS A 632 -23.60 49.73 19.88
N ALA A 633 -24.53 49.56 18.95
CA ALA A 633 -25.26 50.67 18.35
C ALA A 633 -26.16 51.40 19.39
N MET A 634 -26.82 50.64 20.29
CA MET A 634 -27.63 51.21 21.37
C MET A 634 -26.78 52.02 22.38
N ILE A 635 -25.57 51.54 22.70
CA ILE A 635 -24.64 52.28 23.58
C ILE A 635 -24.17 53.57 22.89
N ALA A 636 -23.81 53.49 21.60
CA ALA A 636 -23.42 54.67 20.80
C ALA A 636 -24.54 55.73 20.81
N PHE A 637 -25.77 55.31 20.58
CA PHE A 637 -26.93 56.19 20.63
C PHE A 637 -27.17 56.76 22.05
N SER A 638 -27.03 55.96 23.10
CA SER A 638 -27.20 56.43 24.49
C SER A 638 -26.18 57.51 24.85
N SER A 639 -24.99 57.54 24.21
CA SER A 639 -24.01 58.60 24.42
C SER A 639 -24.50 59.99 24.02
N THR A 640 -25.52 60.07 23.13
CA THR A 640 -26.20 61.32 22.76
C THR A 640 -27.12 61.89 23.84
N GLY A 641 -27.32 61.14 24.93
CA GLY A 641 -28.20 61.53 26.05
C GLY A 641 -29.68 61.13 25.87
N MET A 642 -30.04 60.42 24.84
CA MET A 642 -31.38 59.89 24.57
C MET A 642 -31.48 58.42 24.97
N ASP A 643 -32.64 57.97 25.42
CA ASP A 643 -32.88 56.55 25.69
C ASP A 643 -33.24 55.82 24.40
N PRO A 644 -32.46 54.82 24.00
CA PRO A 644 -32.74 54.02 22.82
C PRO A 644 -34.14 53.41 22.78
N ASN A 645 -34.65 52.97 23.96
CA ASN A 645 -35.96 52.34 24.06
C ASN A 645 -37.12 53.31 23.83
N SER A 646 -36.89 54.63 23.98
CA SER A 646 -37.92 55.64 23.69
C SER A 646 -38.09 55.90 22.19
N VAL A 647 -37.13 55.53 21.40
CA VAL A 647 -37.04 55.84 19.95
C VAL A 647 -37.35 54.61 19.09
N LEU A 648 -37.03 53.43 19.58
CA LEU A 648 -37.26 52.20 18.83
C LEU A 648 -38.74 51.79 18.88
N PRO A 649 -39.40 51.50 17.73
CA PRO A 649 -40.66 50.81 17.67
C PRO A 649 -40.65 49.46 18.37
N GLU A 650 -41.87 48.89 18.57
CA GLU A 650 -41.98 47.53 19.11
C GLU A 650 -41.33 46.48 18.18
N ASP A 651 -40.75 45.42 18.74
CA ASP A 651 -40.09 44.36 17.97
C ASP A 651 -40.96 43.76 16.87
N GLU A 652 -42.27 43.70 17.06
CA GLU A 652 -43.26 43.20 16.11
C GLU A 652 -43.26 44.01 14.81
N TRP A 653 -43.12 45.34 14.89
CA TRP A 653 -43.01 46.20 13.70
C TRP A 653 -41.81 45.90 12.83
N PHE A 654 -40.64 45.67 13.43
CA PHE A 654 -39.43 45.31 12.69
C PHE A 654 -39.55 43.93 12.01
N ILE A 655 -40.23 42.99 12.67
CA ILE A 655 -40.50 41.66 12.17
C ILE A 655 -41.45 41.74 10.96
N GLU A 656 -42.51 42.53 11.03
CA GLU A 656 -43.48 42.72 9.95
C GLU A 656 -42.79 43.32 8.70
N ILE A 657 -42.01 44.40 8.84
CA ILE A 657 -41.30 45.01 7.75
C ILE A 657 -40.25 44.04 7.16
N SER A 658 -39.53 43.33 8.01
CA SER A 658 -38.58 42.31 7.56
C SER A 658 -39.25 41.19 6.78
N GLN A 659 -40.42 40.74 7.18
CA GLN A 659 -41.19 39.70 6.44
C GLN A 659 -41.74 40.25 5.14
N GLU A 660 -42.26 41.49 5.09
CA GLU A 660 -42.69 42.11 3.85
C GLU A 660 -41.52 42.30 2.88
N ALA A 661 -40.35 42.69 3.34
CA ALA A 661 -39.14 42.77 2.54
C ALA A 661 -38.73 41.41 1.96
N ILE A 662 -38.77 40.35 2.80
CA ILE A 662 -38.49 38.98 2.34
C ILE A 662 -39.49 38.53 1.25
N GLU A 663 -40.78 38.83 1.41
CA GLU A 663 -41.80 38.51 0.42
C GLU A 663 -41.59 39.25 -0.90
N ARG A 664 -41.33 40.54 -0.84
CA ARG A 664 -41.01 41.36 -2.03
C ARG A 664 -39.75 40.87 -2.76
N LEU A 665 -38.68 40.60 -2.04
CA LEU A 665 -37.42 40.13 -2.60
C LEU A 665 -37.50 38.66 -3.13
N SER A 666 -38.40 37.86 -2.55
CA SER A 666 -38.64 36.46 -3.01
C SER A 666 -39.44 36.38 -4.30
N GLY A 667 -39.99 37.49 -4.79
CA GLY A 667 -40.79 37.52 -6.04
C GLY A 667 -42.13 36.78 -5.97
N LYS A 668 -42.66 36.51 -4.76
CA LYS A 668 -43.98 35.88 -4.59
C LYS A 668 -45.05 36.96 -4.73
N PRO A 669 -46.03 36.84 -5.70
CA PRO A 669 -47.14 37.81 -5.77
C PRO A 669 -47.95 37.74 -4.48
N LYS A 670 -48.33 38.89 -3.93
CA LYS A 670 -49.27 39.01 -2.80
C LYS A 670 -50.53 38.22 -3.14
N ALA A 671 -50.75 37.08 -2.50
CA ALA A 671 -52.02 36.38 -2.51
C ALA A 671 -53.00 37.21 -1.68
N ALA A 672 -53.98 37.80 -2.37
CA ALA A 672 -55.09 38.49 -1.71
C ALA A 672 -55.83 37.48 -0.81
N ASN A 673 -55.88 37.85 0.48
CA ASN A 673 -56.76 37.37 1.53
C ASN A 673 -57.38 35.96 1.39
N GLY A 674 -56.96 35.06 2.25
CA GLY A 674 -57.77 33.94 2.66
C GLY A 674 -57.05 32.59 2.48
N GLU A 675 -56.82 32.00 3.65
CA GLU A 675 -56.30 30.65 3.86
C GLU A 675 -54.77 30.51 3.91
N ARG A 676 -54.33 30.23 5.12
CA ARG A 676 -52.95 29.83 5.45
C ARG A 676 -52.66 28.48 4.79
N ASP A 677 -52.17 28.51 3.54
CA ASP A 677 -51.55 27.36 2.93
C ASP A 677 -50.09 27.30 3.33
N LEU A 678 -49.77 26.35 4.21
CA LEU A 678 -48.46 25.95 4.68
C LEU A 678 -47.72 25.19 3.56
N ASN A 679 -47.53 25.79 2.39
CA ASN A 679 -46.71 25.20 1.32
C ASN A 679 -45.73 26.23 0.79
N SER A 680 -44.66 26.44 1.53
CA SER A 680 -43.47 27.08 1.01
C SER A 680 -42.67 26.07 0.16
N PRO A 681 -42.24 26.40 -1.06
CA PRO A 681 -41.47 25.47 -1.92
C PRO A 681 -39.97 25.49 -1.58
N THR A 682 -39.61 25.60 -0.32
CA THR A 682 -38.30 25.21 0.16
C THR A 682 -38.38 23.74 0.56
N ALA A 683 -38.16 22.87 -0.44
CA ALA A 683 -37.76 21.48 -0.36
C ALA A 683 -37.98 20.80 1.01
N SER A 684 -39.24 20.58 1.37
CA SER A 684 -39.56 19.50 2.29
C SER A 684 -39.50 18.20 1.52
N VAL A 685 -38.31 17.61 1.40
CA VAL A 685 -38.20 16.18 1.16
C VAL A 685 -38.62 15.52 2.47
N SER A 686 -39.89 15.24 2.57
CA SER A 686 -40.47 14.39 3.60
C SER A 686 -39.72 13.07 3.58
N ALA A 687 -39.11 12.74 4.70
CA ALA A 687 -38.76 11.37 5.00
C ALA A 687 -40.06 10.55 4.99
N GLN A 688 -40.33 9.88 3.89
CA GLN A 688 -41.31 8.80 3.87
C GLN A 688 -40.78 7.67 4.72
N SER A 689 -41.23 7.62 5.95
CA SER A 689 -41.18 6.43 6.77
C SER A 689 -42.00 5.33 6.03
N ILE A 690 -41.27 4.36 5.55
CA ILE A 690 -41.88 3.09 5.06
C ILE A 690 -42.40 2.37 6.31
N SER A 691 -43.65 2.60 6.62
CA SER A 691 -44.42 1.73 7.51
C SER A 691 -44.70 0.42 6.77
N SER A 692 -44.14 -0.65 7.28
CA SER A 692 -44.41 -2.02 6.88
C SER A 692 -45.89 -2.35 7.06
N VAL A 693 -46.63 -2.47 5.96
CA VAL A 693 -47.94 -3.11 5.96
C VAL A 693 -47.71 -4.62 5.87
N ARG A 694 -47.89 -5.30 6.99
CA ARG A 694 -48.17 -6.71 7.04
C ARG A 694 -49.59 -6.91 6.45
N SER A 695 -49.71 -7.57 5.33
CA SER A 695 -50.96 -8.22 4.95
C SER A 695 -50.81 -9.74 5.05
N HIS A 696 -51.53 -10.30 6.03
CA HIS A 696 -51.90 -11.71 6.04
C HIS A 696 -52.89 -11.96 4.89
N GLY A 697 -52.67 -12.99 4.14
CA GLY A 697 -53.61 -13.52 3.16
C GLY A 697 -53.32 -14.98 2.91
N SER A 698 -54.13 -15.81 3.55
CA SER A 698 -54.12 -17.26 3.46
C SER A 698 -54.75 -17.79 2.18
N SER A 699 -54.27 -18.95 1.80
CA SER A 699 -55.00 -20.15 1.34
C SER A 699 -55.18 -20.45 -0.13
N GLN A 700 -54.84 -21.70 -0.44
CA GLN A 700 -55.44 -22.69 -1.35
C GLN A 700 -55.33 -22.40 -2.85
N GLY A 701 -54.87 -23.29 -3.65
CA GLY A 701 -54.87 -24.71 -3.74
C GLY A 701 -54.71 -25.14 -5.20
N THR A 702 -54.25 -26.36 -5.40
CA THR A 702 -54.43 -27.20 -6.61
C THR A 702 -53.83 -26.67 -7.94
N GLY A 703 -52.95 -27.36 -8.61
CA GLY A 703 -52.92 -28.71 -9.06
C GLY A 703 -52.30 -28.80 -10.44
N GLN A 704 -51.49 -29.81 -10.63
CA GLN A 704 -51.28 -30.58 -11.88
C GLN A 704 -50.54 -29.99 -13.09
N THR A 705 -49.43 -30.69 -13.32
CA THR A 705 -49.00 -31.32 -14.59
C THR A 705 -48.66 -30.44 -15.79
N LEU A 706 -47.47 -30.41 -16.17
CA LEU A 706 -46.69 -31.31 -17.07
C LEU A 706 -45.23 -30.94 -17.00
#